data_4aa74bea50a7c6549507b736790d8dd7
#
_entry.id   4aa74bea50a7c6549507b736790d8dd7
#
_cell.length_a   1.000
_cell.length_b   1.000
_cell.length_c   1.000
_cell.angle_alpha   90.00
_cell.angle_beta   90.00
_cell.angle_gamma   90.00
#
_symmetry.space_group_name_H-M   'P 1'
#
loop_
_entity.id
_entity.type
_entity.pdbx_description
1 polymer ?
#
loop_
_entity_poly.entity_id
_entity_poly.type
_entity_poly.pdbx_seq_one_letter_code
_entity_poly.pdbx_strand_id
1 'polypeptide(L)'
;MYISNISIKNYRLMKDFQLDFSTDEDNFLVLVGRNNTAKTSLLDLLDDVLNNDMKQAGFDDISLDVRQKIVDALVPDSGMSDGDRIKLLNDAAISLEVKIDYSDDSGDISRLPILSLDGGDCVTIKIIKKFNVDKIPALCQELKSTKVEAVDFLSKFSKDYMTVECVAVQDNNTREYQSGDFDQKFFGLQNLIKLYTISAKRGVANDIRKESSQDTLSKYAQSYVKEKVDGDVFKQLQQSIIETDNLLTQQYNGKNGGNGVFSTVIKDIKDFIQGRDAGNISVRSNIAMNSILGYGNSKVYYGEGNNRLPETRSGLGYMNMYAIIIKLRMIIDEIQQNNTSGMSALEHIIYIEEPEAHTHPQMQYVFANNIKQFITDNTKDIRTTTFITTHSPHFVSQFKEIDDMVLMKRDSGSVKAVKVSQAYNDQFSEYESFIKQYLTVHRSELFFADKLILVEGDTERILIPYFMDLHDRDERNKRKLLSQYVSVVDVGNYMYIFGDLIKLLGIKTLMITDMDYAKKSESGQLQACSSNEASDTTNPTLKRLLSTVQEPNKNTIDKIKDMQYDGLIFSVSENGYILSLNGNIRLTTQKEENGYCARTFEDSFACLNKDWIMSQYNSEKFANSVKKKIDNSTDIDFNFGKAYIKSKAMFAIDIINANEKSEQNIKVPEYIMEGLKWIAKE
;
A
#
# COMPACT_ATOMS: atom_id res chain seq x y z
N MET A 1 -22.06 4.92 -18.13
CA MET A 1 -20.78 4.60 -18.82
C MET A 1 -19.65 4.76 -17.81
N TYR A 2 -18.80 3.75 -17.60
CA TYR A 2 -17.69 3.75 -16.64
C TYR A 2 -16.56 2.80 -17.07
N ILE A 3 -15.36 3.00 -16.51
CA ILE A 3 -14.26 2.06 -16.71
C ILE A 3 -14.57 0.79 -15.93
N SER A 4 -14.76 -0.35 -16.59
CA SER A 4 -15.06 -1.63 -15.93
C SER A 4 -13.81 -2.48 -15.67
N ASN A 5 -12.73 -2.29 -16.43
CA ASN A 5 -11.45 -2.99 -16.23
C ASN A 5 -10.28 -2.20 -16.79
N ILE A 6 -9.16 -2.26 -16.09
CA ILE A 6 -7.84 -1.84 -16.59
C ILE A 6 -6.93 -3.06 -16.57
N SER A 7 -6.41 -3.45 -17.74
CA SER A 7 -5.50 -4.57 -17.91
C SER A 7 -4.16 -4.11 -18.48
N ILE A 8 -3.05 -4.60 -17.91
CA ILE A 8 -1.69 -4.23 -18.31
C ILE A 8 -0.88 -5.51 -18.51
N LYS A 9 -0.15 -5.57 -19.65
CA LYS A 9 0.75 -6.70 -19.95
C LYS A 9 2.17 -6.22 -20.18
N ASN A 10 3.11 -7.02 -19.68
CA ASN A 10 4.55 -6.89 -19.90
C ASN A 10 5.17 -5.56 -19.46
N TYR A 11 4.57 -4.83 -18.55
CA TYR A 11 5.13 -3.57 -18.07
C TYR A 11 5.77 -3.72 -16.68
N ARG A 12 7.09 -3.62 -16.60
CA ARG A 12 7.89 -3.75 -15.35
C ARG A 12 7.50 -5.03 -14.56
N LEU A 13 6.93 -4.87 -13.36
CA LEU A 13 6.43 -5.98 -12.54
C LEU A 13 4.98 -6.38 -12.87
N MET A 14 4.28 -5.64 -13.70
CA MET A 14 2.92 -5.93 -14.15
C MET A 14 2.97 -6.75 -15.43
N LYS A 15 3.12 -8.08 -15.28
CA LYS A 15 3.21 -9.03 -16.42
C LYS A 15 1.85 -9.32 -17.01
N ASP A 16 0.89 -9.57 -16.14
CA ASP A 16 -0.53 -9.78 -16.45
C ASP A 16 -1.32 -9.20 -15.27
N PHE A 17 -1.49 -7.89 -15.30
CA PHE A 17 -2.13 -7.13 -14.25
C PHE A 17 -3.55 -6.78 -14.65
N GLN A 18 -4.48 -6.94 -13.73
CA GLN A 18 -5.88 -6.60 -13.93
C GLN A 18 -6.41 -5.86 -12.71
N LEU A 19 -7.21 -4.83 -12.96
CA LEU A 19 -7.91 -4.06 -11.97
C LEU A 19 -9.37 -3.92 -12.41
N ASP A 20 -10.28 -4.61 -11.71
CA ASP A 20 -11.70 -4.63 -12.00
C ASP A 20 -12.44 -3.60 -11.17
N PHE A 21 -13.41 -2.92 -11.81
CA PHE A 21 -14.36 -2.04 -11.18
C PHE A 21 -15.72 -2.72 -11.24
N SER A 22 -16.29 -3.02 -10.06
CA SER A 22 -17.50 -3.86 -9.97
C SER A 22 -18.76 -3.11 -10.33
N THR A 23 -18.78 -1.81 -10.07
CA THR A 23 -19.94 -0.93 -10.26
C THR A 23 -19.51 0.49 -10.59
N ASP A 24 -20.48 1.31 -10.97
CA ASP A 24 -20.34 2.75 -11.16
C ASP A 24 -19.94 3.50 -9.87
N GLU A 25 -20.13 2.86 -8.71
CA GLU A 25 -19.81 3.41 -7.39
C GLU A 25 -18.35 3.21 -6.98
N ASP A 26 -17.58 2.36 -7.68
CA ASP A 26 -16.15 2.11 -7.45
C ASP A 26 -15.28 3.28 -7.95
N ASN A 27 -15.58 4.48 -7.48
CA ASN A 27 -14.93 5.71 -7.94
C ASN A 27 -13.81 6.21 -7.02
N PHE A 28 -13.51 5.49 -5.93
CA PHE A 28 -12.48 5.84 -4.98
C PHE A 28 -11.71 4.59 -4.54
N LEU A 29 -10.44 4.49 -4.91
CA LEU A 29 -9.61 3.32 -4.66
C LEU A 29 -8.32 3.68 -3.93
N VAL A 30 -8.06 2.98 -2.82
CA VAL A 30 -6.84 3.10 -2.03
C VAL A 30 -5.93 1.92 -2.34
N LEU A 31 -4.87 2.18 -3.08
CA LEU A 31 -3.88 1.17 -3.46
C LEU A 31 -2.90 0.95 -2.32
N VAL A 32 -3.06 -0.15 -1.61
CA VAL A 32 -2.23 -0.54 -0.47
C VAL A 32 -1.27 -1.65 -0.85
N GLY A 33 -0.11 -1.68 -0.24
CA GLY A 33 0.86 -2.76 -0.48
C GLY A 33 2.27 -2.35 -0.13
N ARG A 34 3.15 -3.35 -0.07
CA ARG A 34 4.57 -3.19 0.27
C ARG A 34 5.29 -2.27 -0.71
N ASN A 35 6.50 -1.87 -0.35
CA ASN A 35 7.40 -1.23 -1.30
C ASN A 35 7.65 -2.16 -2.49
N ASN A 36 7.83 -1.58 -3.66
CA ASN A 36 8.09 -2.32 -4.90
C ASN A 36 6.95 -3.27 -5.35
N THR A 37 5.70 -2.89 -5.11
CA THR A 37 4.49 -3.56 -5.63
C THR A 37 3.85 -2.80 -6.80
N ALA A 38 4.64 -2.08 -7.58
CA ALA A 38 4.26 -1.41 -8.83
C ALA A 38 3.21 -0.28 -8.70
N LYS A 39 2.93 0.28 -7.50
CA LYS A 39 1.99 1.41 -7.33
C LYS A 39 2.39 2.61 -8.18
N THR A 40 3.63 3.08 -8.07
CA THR A 40 4.18 4.16 -8.92
C THR A 40 4.28 3.74 -10.38
N SER A 41 4.55 2.45 -10.68
CA SER A 41 4.59 1.97 -12.07
C SER A 41 3.23 2.04 -12.76
N LEU A 42 2.13 1.82 -12.03
CA LEU A 42 0.78 2.01 -12.56
C LEU A 42 0.56 3.48 -12.96
N LEU A 43 0.95 4.41 -12.08
CA LEU A 43 0.88 5.85 -12.39
C LEU A 43 1.74 6.21 -13.61
N ASP A 44 3.01 5.76 -13.63
CA ASP A 44 3.95 6.06 -14.72
C ASP A 44 3.38 5.61 -16.08
N LEU A 45 2.77 4.41 -16.14
CA LEU A 45 2.19 3.91 -17.38
C LEU A 45 0.94 4.70 -17.79
N LEU A 46 0.04 4.98 -16.84
CA LEU A 46 -1.15 5.78 -17.11
C LEU A 46 -0.78 7.19 -17.59
N ASP A 47 0.22 7.81 -16.97
CA ASP A 47 0.72 9.14 -17.36
C ASP A 47 1.38 9.11 -18.76
N ASP A 48 2.21 8.09 -19.02
CA ASP A 48 2.83 7.95 -20.35
C ASP A 48 1.81 7.72 -21.46
N VAL A 49 0.77 6.91 -21.20
CA VAL A 49 -0.29 6.64 -22.18
C VAL A 49 -1.21 7.85 -22.37
N LEU A 50 -1.71 8.43 -21.27
CA LEU A 50 -2.75 9.46 -21.33
C LEU A 50 -2.22 10.86 -21.61
N ASN A 51 -0.98 11.16 -21.22
CA ASN A 51 -0.39 12.50 -21.37
C ASN A 51 0.78 12.55 -22.37
N ASN A 52 1.38 11.42 -22.75
CA ASN A 52 2.61 11.38 -23.57
C ASN A 52 2.54 10.44 -24.79
N ASP A 53 1.35 9.95 -25.18
CA ASP A 53 1.19 9.00 -26.32
C ASP A 53 2.05 7.73 -26.20
N MET A 54 2.34 7.28 -24.99
CA MET A 54 3.21 6.13 -24.70
C MET A 54 4.62 6.25 -25.34
N LYS A 55 5.16 7.48 -25.42
CA LYS A 55 6.47 7.75 -26.01
C LYS A 55 7.63 7.43 -25.07
N GLN A 56 7.40 7.47 -23.76
CA GLN A 56 8.47 7.31 -22.77
C GLN A 56 8.81 5.85 -22.50
N ALA A 57 7.87 4.93 -22.63
CA ALA A 57 8.11 3.51 -22.45
C ALA A 57 9.13 2.96 -23.44
N GLY A 58 10.06 2.15 -22.97
CA GLY A 58 11.12 1.54 -23.76
C GLY A 58 11.48 0.14 -23.28
N PHE A 59 12.64 -0.38 -23.69
CA PHE A 59 13.11 -1.71 -23.32
C PHE A 59 13.22 -1.90 -21.80
N ASP A 60 13.64 -0.85 -21.07
CA ASP A 60 13.77 -0.89 -19.61
C ASP A 60 12.44 -0.96 -18.87
N ASP A 61 11.33 -0.72 -19.54
CA ASP A 61 10.00 -0.84 -18.97
C ASP A 61 9.34 -2.19 -19.27
N ILE A 62 9.95 -3.02 -20.15
CA ILE A 62 9.46 -4.39 -20.40
C ILE A 62 9.75 -5.28 -19.20
N SER A 63 8.90 -6.24 -18.92
CA SER A 63 9.06 -7.20 -17.81
C SER A 63 10.34 -8.02 -17.95
N LEU A 64 11.04 -8.24 -16.83
CA LEU A 64 12.39 -8.85 -16.80
C LEU A 64 12.49 -10.23 -17.46
N ASP A 65 11.48 -11.08 -17.27
CA ASP A 65 11.43 -12.43 -17.85
C ASP A 65 11.27 -12.44 -19.36
N VAL A 66 10.81 -11.34 -19.93
CA VAL A 66 10.63 -11.17 -21.37
C VAL A 66 11.85 -10.53 -22.03
N ARG A 67 12.57 -9.64 -21.28
CA ARG A 67 13.75 -8.93 -21.80
C ARG A 67 14.83 -9.85 -22.36
N GLN A 68 15.17 -10.93 -21.63
CA GLN A 68 16.18 -11.87 -22.10
C GLN A 68 15.76 -12.55 -23.42
N LYS A 69 14.50 -12.92 -23.55
CA LYS A 69 13.95 -13.49 -24.77
C LYS A 69 14.04 -12.52 -25.95
N ILE A 70 13.80 -11.24 -25.72
CA ILE A 70 13.95 -10.18 -26.74
C ILE A 70 15.40 -10.08 -27.20
N VAL A 71 16.34 -10.04 -26.23
CA VAL A 71 17.78 -10.01 -26.53
C VAL A 71 18.19 -11.22 -27.36
N ASP A 72 17.80 -12.42 -26.93
CA ASP A 72 18.10 -13.66 -27.63
C ASP A 72 17.51 -13.70 -29.05
N ALA A 73 16.32 -13.12 -29.25
CA ALA A 73 15.69 -13.03 -30.56
C ALA A 73 16.37 -12.03 -31.51
N LEU A 74 16.91 -10.93 -30.97
CA LEU A 74 17.53 -9.86 -31.75
C LEU A 74 19.01 -10.11 -32.04
N VAL A 75 19.69 -10.97 -31.25
CA VAL A 75 21.07 -11.37 -31.53
C VAL A 75 21.13 -12.19 -32.82
N PRO A 76 22.03 -11.87 -33.74
CA PRO A 76 22.02 -12.38 -35.10
C PRO A 76 22.21 -13.88 -35.30
N ASP A 77 22.87 -14.55 -34.37
CA ASP A 77 23.20 -15.98 -34.49
C ASP A 77 22.18 -16.88 -33.71
N SER A 78 21.00 -16.36 -33.43
CA SER A 78 19.96 -17.07 -32.67
C SER A 78 19.37 -18.30 -33.39
N GLY A 79 19.62 -18.45 -34.72
CA GLY A 79 19.01 -19.52 -35.54
C GLY A 79 17.49 -19.43 -35.67
N MET A 80 16.88 -18.35 -35.16
CA MET A 80 15.43 -18.12 -35.16
C MET A 80 14.95 -17.63 -36.54
N SER A 81 13.82 -18.17 -37.01
CA SER A 81 13.21 -17.66 -38.25
C SER A 81 12.67 -16.22 -38.04
N ASP A 82 12.59 -15.43 -39.10
CA ASP A 82 12.04 -14.06 -39.02
C ASP A 82 10.59 -14.05 -38.54
N GLY A 83 9.80 -15.07 -38.91
CA GLY A 83 8.42 -15.22 -38.41
C GLY A 83 8.33 -15.47 -36.94
N ASP A 84 9.17 -16.35 -36.40
CA ASP A 84 9.22 -16.67 -34.93
C ASP A 84 9.73 -15.46 -34.17
N ARG A 85 10.71 -14.72 -34.71
CA ARG A 85 11.25 -13.49 -34.13
C ARG A 85 10.17 -12.42 -34.01
N ILE A 86 9.44 -12.17 -35.09
CA ILE A 86 8.35 -11.17 -35.10
C ILE A 86 7.26 -11.58 -34.10
N LYS A 87 6.88 -12.84 -34.09
CA LYS A 87 5.89 -13.35 -33.11
C LYS A 87 6.33 -13.12 -31.67
N LEU A 88 7.56 -13.47 -31.32
CA LEU A 88 8.11 -13.30 -29.98
C LEU A 88 8.13 -11.81 -29.57
N LEU A 89 8.56 -10.92 -30.50
CA LEU A 89 8.60 -9.48 -30.23
C LEU A 89 7.20 -8.88 -30.09
N ASN A 90 6.21 -9.40 -30.80
CA ASN A 90 4.81 -8.99 -30.61
C ASN A 90 4.25 -9.51 -29.27
N ASP A 91 4.55 -10.75 -28.89
CA ASP A 91 4.13 -11.32 -27.59
C ASP A 91 4.79 -10.58 -26.40
N ALA A 92 5.94 -9.96 -26.64
CA ALA A 92 6.69 -9.16 -25.68
C ALA A 92 6.22 -7.69 -25.57
N ALA A 93 5.26 -7.28 -26.38
CA ALA A 93 4.76 -5.91 -26.40
C ALA A 93 4.18 -5.48 -25.04
N ILE A 94 4.42 -4.22 -24.67
CA ILE A 94 3.73 -3.60 -23.56
C ILE A 94 2.32 -3.24 -24.01
N SER A 95 1.28 -3.59 -23.25
CA SER A 95 -0.08 -3.14 -23.56
C SER A 95 -0.82 -2.63 -22.33
N LEU A 96 -1.60 -1.59 -22.56
CA LEU A 96 -2.65 -1.11 -21.65
C LEU A 96 -3.99 -1.30 -22.36
N GLU A 97 -4.91 -1.99 -21.70
CA GLU A 97 -6.27 -2.21 -22.16
C GLU A 97 -7.24 -1.55 -21.17
N VAL A 98 -8.12 -0.71 -21.65
CA VAL A 98 -9.17 -0.06 -20.85
C VAL A 98 -10.52 -0.49 -21.41
N LYS A 99 -11.28 -1.23 -20.60
CA LYS A 99 -12.63 -1.65 -20.93
C LYS A 99 -13.63 -0.64 -20.37
N ILE A 100 -14.46 -0.11 -21.25
CA ILE A 100 -15.50 0.86 -20.93
C ILE A 100 -16.86 0.19 -21.09
N ASP A 101 -17.66 0.21 -20.03
CA ASP A 101 -19.05 -0.26 -20.00
C ASP A 101 -19.99 0.93 -20.19
N TYR A 102 -20.97 0.76 -21.08
CA TYR A 102 -21.96 1.79 -21.40
C TYR A 102 -23.41 1.28 -21.33
N SER A 103 -23.63 0.12 -20.68
CA SER A 103 -24.96 -0.51 -20.58
C SER A 103 -26.04 0.37 -19.97
N ASP A 104 -25.69 1.21 -19.00
CA ASP A 104 -26.64 1.99 -18.21
C ASP A 104 -26.78 3.45 -18.67
N ASP A 105 -26.19 3.84 -19.81
CA ASP A 105 -26.05 5.26 -20.11
C ASP A 105 -26.75 5.68 -21.40
N SER A 106 -27.60 6.71 -21.23
CA SER A 106 -28.09 7.56 -22.32
C SER A 106 -27.06 8.63 -22.74
N GLY A 107 -25.80 8.53 -22.25
CA GLY A 107 -24.75 9.50 -22.48
C GLY A 107 -24.22 9.55 -23.92
N ASP A 108 -23.19 10.34 -24.16
CA ASP A 108 -22.62 10.59 -25.49
C ASP A 108 -21.79 9.39 -26.00
N ILE A 109 -22.49 8.28 -26.30
CA ILE A 109 -21.92 7.06 -26.87
C ILE A 109 -21.20 7.37 -28.19
N SER A 110 -21.55 8.48 -28.86
CA SER A 110 -20.94 8.90 -30.13
C SER A 110 -19.43 9.13 -30.04
N ARG A 111 -18.92 9.33 -28.82
CA ARG A 111 -17.48 9.52 -28.57
C ARG A 111 -16.70 8.21 -28.40
N LEU A 112 -17.39 7.08 -28.25
CA LEU A 112 -16.76 5.77 -28.14
C LEU A 112 -16.51 5.15 -29.51
N PRO A 113 -15.41 4.39 -29.70
CA PRO A 113 -15.15 3.64 -30.92
C PRO A 113 -16.02 2.37 -30.99
N ILE A 114 -17.33 2.55 -31.12
CA ILE A 114 -18.29 1.44 -31.24
C ILE A 114 -18.16 0.84 -32.64
N LEU A 115 -17.88 -0.45 -32.71
CA LEU A 115 -17.67 -1.17 -33.97
C LEU A 115 -18.94 -1.83 -34.52
N SER A 116 -19.87 -2.19 -33.64
CA SER A 116 -21.14 -2.78 -33.99
C SER A 116 -22.23 -2.30 -33.03
N LEU A 117 -23.40 -1.96 -33.57
CA LEU A 117 -24.56 -1.60 -32.75
C LEU A 117 -25.22 -2.81 -32.08
N ASP A 118 -24.97 -4.01 -32.60
CA ASP A 118 -25.45 -5.28 -32.02
C ASP A 118 -24.39 -5.93 -31.10
N GLY A 119 -23.28 -5.26 -30.86
CA GLY A 119 -22.06 -5.80 -30.27
C GLY A 119 -21.92 -5.67 -28.76
N GLY A 120 -23.01 -5.80 -27.98
CA GLY A 120 -22.92 -5.75 -26.50
C GLY A 120 -22.73 -4.33 -25.96
N ASP A 121 -22.58 -4.24 -24.64
CA ASP A 121 -22.61 -2.99 -23.87
C ASP A 121 -21.21 -2.49 -23.44
N CYS A 122 -20.14 -3.05 -24.01
CA CYS A 122 -18.77 -2.75 -23.67
C CYS A 122 -17.88 -2.55 -24.89
N VAL A 123 -16.92 -1.64 -24.78
CA VAL A 123 -15.80 -1.49 -25.74
C VAL A 123 -14.46 -1.49 -25.02
N THR A 124 -13.47 -2.17 -25.57
CA THR A 124 -12.09 -2.18 -25.05
C THR A 124 -11.18 -1.38 -25.97
N ILE A 125 -10.50 -0.39 -25.41
CA ILE A 125 -9.45 0.35 -26.11
C ILE A 125 -8.12 -0.18 -25.63
N LYS A 126 -7.30 -0.62 -26.59
CA LYS A 126 -5.99 -1.22 -26.34
C LYS A 126 -4.89 -0.37 -26.96
N ILE A 127 -3.95 0.07 -26.14
CA ILE A 127 -2.74 0.77 -26.55
C ILE A 127 -1.56 -0.19 -26.44
N ILE A 128 -0.82 -0.36 -27.52
CA ILE A 128 0.25 -1.37 -27.60
C ILE A 128 1.55 -0.68 -28.02
N LYS A 129 2.61 -0.84 -27.21
CA LYS A 129 3.98 -0.44 -27.55
C LYS A 129 4.77 -1.68 -27.94
N LYS A 130 5.17 -1.78 -29.20
CA LYS A 130 5.89 -2.95 -29.76
C LYS A 130 7.04 -2.53 -30.66
N PHE A 131 7.94 -3.46 -30.96
CA PHE A 131 8.97 -3.22 -31.97
C PHE A 131 8.35 -3.09 -33.36
N ASN A 132 8.79 -2.09 -34.10
CA ASN A 132 8.35 -1.87 -35.47
C ASN A 132 8.98 -2.94 -36.39
N VAL A 133 8.14 -3.76 -37.02
CA VAL A 133 8.56 -4.89 -37.86
C VAL A 133 9.52 -4.44 -38.98
N ASP A 134 9.27 -3.29 -39.59
CA ASP A 134 10.09 -2.76 -40.66
C ASP A 134 11.49 -2.32 -40.21
N LYS A 135 11.63 -1.99 -38.93
CA LYS A 135 12.90 -1.54 -38.32
C LYS A 135 13.72 -2.67 -37.70
N ILE A 136 13.16 -3.89 -37.56
CA ILE A 136 13.86 -5.02 -36.93
C ILE A 136 15.15 -5.39 -37.68
N PRO A 137 15.18 -5.44 -39.05
CA PRO A 137 16.41 -5.75 -39.77
C PRO A 137 17.53 -4.73 -39.52
N ALA A 138 17.19 -3.44 -39.48
CA ALA A 138 18.14 -2.38 -39.19
C ALA A 138 18.67 -2.50 -37.75
N LEU A 139 17.79 -2.75 -36.75
CA LEU A 139 18.16 -2.97 -35.37
C LEU A 139 19.13 -4.15 -35.21
N CYS A 140 18.84 -5.30 -35.85
CA CYS A 140 19.73 -6.46 -35.84
C CYS A 140 21.10 -6.17 -36.46
N GLN A 141 21.15 -5.35 -37.52
CA GLN A 141 22.40 -4.94 -38.17
C GLN A 141 23.23 -4.01 -37.25
N GLU A 142 22.59 -3.09 -36.53
CA GLU A 142 23.27 -2.21 -35.58
C GLU A 142 23.79 -2.96 -34.38
N LEU A 143 23.00 -3.89 -33.87
CA LEU A 143 23.44 -4.79 -32.78
C LEU A 143 24.66 -5.64 -33.18
N LYS A 144 24.78 -6.03 -34.46
CA LYS A 144 25.96 -6.73 -35.01
C LYS A 144 27.21 -5.84 -35.07
N SER A 145 27.02 -4.59 -35.41
CA SER A 145 28.12 -3.67 -35.67
C SER A 145 28.64 -2.99 -34.40
N THR A 146 27.80 -2.94 -33.34
CA THR A 146 28.16 -2.30 -32.09
C THR A 146 29.07 -3.17 -31.22
N LYS A 147 30.00 -2.55 -30.47
CA LYS A 147 30.83 -3.21 -29.45
C LYS A 147 30.18 -3.20 -28.06
N VAL A 148 28.97 -2.62 -27.94
CA VAL A 148 28.22 -2.48 -26.68
C VAL A 148 27.37 -3.73 -26.50
N GLU A 149 27.15 -4.14 -25.26
CA GLU A 149 26.22 -5.25 -24.95
C GLU A 149 24.81 -4.92 -25.46
N ALA A 150 24.09 -5.93 -25.97
CA ALA A 150 22.78 -5.76 -26.56
C ALA A 150 21.76 -5.12 -25.57
N VAL A 151 21.86 -5.48 -24.29
CA VAL A 151 21.02 -4.88 -23.22
C VAL A 151 21.25 -3.39 -23.10
N ASP A 152 22.52 -2.94 -23.04
CA ASP A 152 22.88 -1.53 -22.92
C ASP A 152 22.48 -0.71 -24.16
N PHE A 153 22.60 -1.31 -25.35
CA PHE A 153 22.16 -0.70 -26.57
C PHE A 153 20.63 -0.52 -26.60
N LEU A 154 19.87 -1.57 -26.27
CA LEU A 154 18.42 -1.54 -26.26
C LEU A 154 17.90 -0.57 -25.19
N SER A 155 18.52 -0.51 -24.00
CA SER A 155 18.15 0.45 -22.95
C SER A 155 18.23 1.91 -23.43
N LYS A 156 19.17 2.24 -24.31
CA LYS A 156 19.38 3.62 -24.80
C LYS A 156 18.56 3.95 -26.04
N PHE A 157 18.43 2.99 -26.97
CA PHE A 157 17.97 3.27 -28.34
C PHE A 157 16.69 2.53 -28.73
N SER A 158 16.14 1.62 -27.90
CA SER A 158 14.95 0.84 -28.24
C SER A 158 13.75 1.69 -28.68
N LYS A 159 13.58 2.86 -28.09
CA LYS A 159 12.46 3.77 -28.40
C LYS A 159 12.38 4.17 -29.87
N ASP A 160 13.53 4.29 -30.53
CA ASP A 160 13.62 4.65 -31.96
C ASP A 160 13.14 3.52 -32.88
N TYR A 161 13.13 2.28 -32.38
CA TYR A 161 12.73 1.07 -33.08
C TYR A 161 11.35 0.56 -32.67
N MET A 162 10.68 1.24 -31.74
CA MET A 162 9.34 0.87 -31.28
C MET A 162 8.28 1.79 -31.87
N THR A 163 7.07 1.27 -31.99
CA THR A 163 5.89 2.00 -32.41
C THR A 163 4.75 1.81 -31.45
N VAL A 164 3.80 2.74 -31.43
CA VAL A 164 2.56 2.67 -30.65
C VAL A 164 1.41 2.41 -31.60
N GLU A 165 0.58 1.44 -31.24
CA GLU A 165 -0.66 1.13 -31.97
C GLU A 165 -1.84 1.31 -31.01
N CYS A 166 -2.96 1.79 -31.54
CA CYS A 166 -4.24 1.87 -30.84
C CYS A 166 -5.24 0.96 -31.53
N VAL A 167 -5.88 0.08 -30.78
CA VAL A 167 -6.85 -0.89 -31.28
C VAL A 167 -8.13 -0.80 -30.46
N ALA A 168 -9.30 -0.73 -31.10
CA ALA A 168 -10.57 -0.94 -30.42
C ALA A 168 -11.06 -2.37 -30.65
N VAL A 169 -11.59 -2.98 -29.61
CA VAL A 169 -12.15 -4.34 -29.60
C VAL A 169 -13.54 -4.31 -29.03
N GLN A 170 -14.49 -4.83 -29.76
CA GLN A 170 -15.87 -5.00 -29.30
C GLN A 170 -16.37 -6.38 -29.72
N ASP A 171 -16.68 -7.24 -28.77
CA ASP A 171 -16.94 -8.67 -28.99
C ASP A 171 -15.80 -9.30 -29.82
N ASN A 172 -16.05 -9.94 -30.92
CA ASN A 172 -15.01 -10.48 -31.79
C ASN A 172 -14.58 -9.51 -32.91
N ASN A 173 -15.10 -8.28 -32.92
CA ASN A 173 -14.74 -7.25 -33.88
C ASN A 173 -13.52 -6.47 -33.38
N THR A 174 -12.50 -6.33 -34.22
CA THR A 174 -11.29 -5.59 -33.95
C THR A 174 -11.04 -4.59 -35.05
N ARG A 175 -10.78 -3.34 -34.69
CA ARG A 175 -10.37 -2.31 -35.61
C ARG A 175 -9.09 -1.65 -35.13
N GLU A 176 -8.07 -1.70 -35.97
CA GLU A 176 -6.83 -0.95 -35.76
C GLU A 176 -7.01 0.47 -36.26
N TYR A 177 -6.49 1.39 -35.47
CA TYR A 177 -6.50 2.80 -35.79
C TYR A 177 -5.10 3.26 -36.11
N GLN A 178 -4.85 3.64 -37.38
CA GLN A 178 -3.57 4.19 -37.76
C GLN A 178 -3.52 5.69 -37.49
N SER A 179 -2.32 6.18 -37.22
CA SER A 179 -2.07 7.62 -37.06
C SER A 179 -2.46 8.34 -38.35
N GLY A 180 -3.62 8.97 -38.38
CA GLY A 180 -4.18 9.64 -39.57
C GLY A 180 -5.60 9.21 -39.99
N ASP A 181 -6.06 8.01 -39.63
CA ASP A 181 -7.44 7.55 -39.86
C ASP A 181 -8.44 8.14 -38.89
N PHE A 182 -7.95 8.80 -37.88
CA PHE A 182 -8.71 9.40 -36.80
C PHE A 182 -8.66 10.90 -36.85
N ASP A 183 -9.78 11.49 -36.73
CA ASP A 183 -9.83 12.76 -36.03
C ASP A 183 -9.44 12.42 -34.58
N GLN A 184 -8.14 12.45 -34.28
CA GLN A 184 -7.55 12.16 -32.97
C GLN A 184 -8.22 12.95 -31.84
N LYS A 185 -8.99 13.99 -32.19
CA LYS A 185 -9.80 14.79 -31.28
C LYS A 185 -10.99 14.03 -30.70
N PHE A 186 -11.53 13.00 -31.35
CA PHE A 186 -12.77 12.36 -30.92
C PHE A 186 -12.59 11.00 -30.23
N PHE A 187 -11.62 10.19 -30.61
CA PHE A 187 -11.57 8.79 -30.18
C PHE A 187 -10.24 8.34 -29.54
N GLY A 188 -9.27 9.23 -29.40
CA GLY A 188 -8.07 8.91 -28.63
C GLY A 188 -8.41 8.72 -27.16
N LEU A 189 -7.81 7.71 -26.50
CA LEU A 189 -8.03 7.45 -25.07
C LEU A 189 -7.83 8.72 -24.21
N GLN A 190 -6.90 9.59 -24.64
CA GLN A 190 -6.61 10.90 -24.02
C GLN A 190 -7.77 11.90 -24.03
N ASN A 191 -8.71 11.76 -25.00
CA ASN A 191 -9.91 12.59 -25.10
C ASN A 191 -11.09 11.99 -24.31
N LEU A 192 -11.04 10.67 -24.06
CA LEU A 192 -12.04 9.96 -23.29
C LEU A 192 -11.72 9.99 -21.80
N ILE A 193 -10.45 9.88 -21.46
CA ILE A 193 -9.97 9.79 -20.07
C ILE A 193 -8.93 10.88 -19.85
N LYS A 194 -9.12 11.69 -18.85
CA LYS A 194 -8.14 12.72 -18.46
C LYS A 194 -7.51 12.38 -17.12
N LEU A 195 -6.18 12.30 -17.06
CA LEU A 195 -5.41 11.98 -15.88
C LEU A 195 -4.85 13.23 -15.23
N TYR A 196 -5.13 13.41 -13.95
CA TYR A 196 -4.56 14.42 -13.09
C TYR A 196 -3.70 13.77 -12.01
N THR A 197 -2.46 14.23 -11.84
CA THR A 197 -1.51 13.62 -10.93
C THR A 197 -1.08 14.55 -9.81
N ILE A 198 -1.02 13.99 -8.59
CA ILE A 198 -0.42 14.63 -7.43
C ILE A 198 0.67 13.70 -6.92
N SER A 199 1.92 13.92 -7.35
CA SER A 199 3.04 13.04 -7.07
C SER A 199 3.57 13.15 -5.64
N ALA A 200 4.19 12.07 -5.12
CA ALA A 200 4.87 12.04 -3.82
C ALA A 200 6.08 12.99 -3.75
N LYS A 201 6.82 13.12 -4.86
CA LYS A 201 7.97 14.04 -4.99
C LYS A 201 7.49 15.48 -5.17
N ARG A 202 6.84 16.03 -4.16
CA ARG A 202 6.45 17.42 -4.14
C ARG A 202 7.62 18.24 -3.69
N GLY A 203 8.19 18.97 -4.60
CA GLY A 203 9.36 19.81 -4.38
C GLY A 203 9.11 21.02 -3.48
N VAL A 204 8.33 20.88 -2.42
CA VAL A 204 7.99 21.96 -1.49
C VAL A 204 9.24 22.54 -0.81
N ALA A 205 10.30 21.75 -0.65
CA ALA A 205 11.55 22.22 -0.02
C ALA A 205 12.75 22.30 -0.97
N ASN A 206 12.78 21.52 -2.05
CA ASN A 206 13.94 21.45 -2.95
C ASN A 206 13.76 22.26 -4.24
N ASP A 207 12.54 22.50 -4.71
CA ASP A 207 12.30 23.30 -5.92
C ASP A 207 12.58 24.80 -5.68
N ILE A 208 12.40 25.28 -4.46
CA ILE A 208 12.81 26.67 -4.11
C ILE A 208 14.31 26.89 -4.29
N ARG A 209 15.13 25.82 -4.20
CA ARG A 209 16.57 25.88 -4.46
C ARG A 209 16.97 25.46 -5.90
N LYS A 210 16.09 24.78 -6.66
CA LYS A 210 16.34 24.33 -8.03
C LYS A 210 15.60 25.14 -9.11
N GLU A 211 14.73 26.07 -8.76
CA GLU A 211 14.19 27.09 -9.68
C GLU A 211 15.28 28.01 -10.29
N SER A 212 16.52 27.81 -9.90
CA SER A 212 17.65 28.53 -10.47
C SER A 212 17.95 28.23 -11.95
N SER A 213 17.31 27.25 -12.58
CA SER A 213 17.57 26.96 -14.00
C SER A 213 16.54 27.56 -14.97
N GLN A 214 15.34 27.94 -14.51
CA GLN A 214 14.36 28.70 -15.32
C GLN A 214 14.49 30.22 -15.18
N ASP A 215 15.29 30.67 -14.22
CA ASP A 215 15.54 32.09 -13.89
C ASP A 215 16.43 32.87 -14.88
N THR A 216 16.96 32.28 -15.93
CA THR A 216 17.89 32.97 -16.81
C THR A 216 17.25 34.17 -17.51
N LEU A 217 16.04 34.03 -18.01
CA LEU A 217 15.32 35.15 -18.66
C LEU A 217 14.87 36.22 -17.66
N SER A 218 14.42 35.82 -16.49
CA SER A 218 14.06 36.73 -15.39
C SER A 218 15.29 37.47 -14.87
N LYS A 219 16.44 36.83 -14.75
CA LYS A 219 17.70 37.46 -14.36
C LYS A 219 18.20 38.45 -15.40
N TYR A 220 18.12 38.13 -16.68
CA TYR A 220 18.50 39.07 -17.75
C TYR A 220 17.55 40.27 -17.81
N ALA A 221 16.25 40.04 -17.68
CA ALA A 221 15.29 41.12 -17.62
C ALA A 221 15.48 42.04 -16.38
N GLN A 222 15.80 41.41 -15.21
CA GLN A 222 16.10 42.13 -13.99
C GLN A 222 17.39 42.99 -14.11
N SER A 223 18.45 42.47 -14.73
CA SER A 223 19.67 43.21 -15.00
C SER A 223 19.39 44.39 -15.93
N TYR A 224 18.61 44.18 -16.99
CA TYR A 224 18.26 45.24 -17.92
C TYR A 224 17.42 46.36 -17.25
N VAL A 225 16.46 46.01 -16.41
CA VAL A 225 15.67 47.00 -15.65
C VAL A 225 16.55 47.77 -14.67
N LYS A 226 17.48 47.10 -13.96
CA LYS A 226 18.44 47.74 -13.05
C LYS A 226 19.38 48.73 -13.73
N GLU A 227 19.76 48.46 -14.99
CA GLU A 227 20.67 49.33 -15.76
C GLU A 227 19.96 50.52 -16.44
N LYS A 228 18.67 50.43 -16.69
CA LYS A 228 17.93 51.39 -17.55
C LYS A 228 16.98 52.29 -16.79
N VAL A 229 16.65 52.01 -15.50
CA VAL A 229 15.66 52.78 -14.73
C VAL A 229 16.35 53.73 -13.77
N ASP A 230 16.06 55.01 -13.97
CA ASP A 230 16.52 56.14 -13.15
C ASP A 230 15.97 56.04 -11.70
N GLY A 231 16.71 56.53 -10.70
CA GLY A 231 16.41 56.33 -9.28
C GLY A 231 15.03 56.88 -8.82
N ASP A 232 14.51 57.92 -9.43
CA ASP A 232 13.18 58.48 -9.11
C ASP A 232 12.06 57.71 -9.78
N VAL A 233 12.27 57.22 -10.99
CA VAL A 233 11.36 56.29 -11.68
C VAL A 233 11.26 54.96 -10.93
N PHE A 234 12.39 54.50 -10.37
CA PHE A 234 12.45 53.31 -9.54
C PHE A 234 11.61 53.45 -8.27
N LYS A 235 11.64 54.60 -7.58
CA LYS A 235 10.76 54.85 -6.40
C LYS A 235 9.27 54.91 -6.73
N GLN A 236 8.91 55.56 -7.83
CA GLN A 236 7.50 55.62 -8.28
C GLN A 236 6.99 54.22 -8.67
N LEU A 237 7.82 53.46 -9.36
CA LEU A 237 7.51 52.06 -9.72
C LEU A 237 7.33 51.18 -8.46
N GLN A 238 8.21 51.37 -7.47
CA GLN A 238 8.14 50.69 -6.19
C GLN A 238 6.84 50.99 -5.44
N GLN A 239 6.40 52.23 -5.44
CA GLN A 239 5.16 52.66 -4.81
C GLN A 239 3.94 52.05 -5.55
N SER A 240 3.92 52.10 -6.87
CA SER A 240 2.85 51.50 -7.70
C SER A 240 2.80 49.98 -7.53
N ILE A 241 3.92 49.31 -7.35
CA ILE A 241 3.99 47.89 -7.08
C ILE A 241 3.39 47.55 -5.72
N ILE A 242 3.74 48.32 -4.67
CA ILE A 242 3.19 48.15 -3.32
C ILE A 242 1.66 48.34 -3.33
N GLU A 243 1.15 49.33 -4.04
CA GLU A 243 -0.27 49.57 -4.19
C GLU A 243 -0.94 48.42 -4.95
N THR A 244 -0.35 47.96 -6.05
CA THR A 244 -0.86 46.84 -6.83
C THR A 244 -0.80 45.52 -6.04
N ASP A 245 0.27 45.28 -5.29
CA ASP A 245 0.44 44.13 -4.42
C ASP A 245 -0.62 44.06 -3.32
N ASN A 246 -0.93 45.23 -2.73
CA ASN A 246 -2.00 45.35 -1.74
C ASN A 246 -3.38 45.12 -2.37
N LEU A 247 -3.65 45.65 -3.56
CA LEU A 247 -4.87 45.41 -4.29
C LEU A 247 -5.06 43.92 -4.66
N LEU A 248 -4.02 43.29 -5.18
CA LEU A 248 -4.05 41.85 -5.48
C LEU A 248 -4.26 41.02 -4.23
N THR A 249 -3.56 41.33 -3.14
CA THR A 249 -3.75 40.67 -1.85
C THR A 249 -5.19 40.76 -1.35
N GLN A 250 -5.82 41.94 -1.53
CA GLN A 250 -7.24 42.16 -1.22
C GLN A 250 -8.16 41.32 -2.13
N GLN A 251 -7.88 41.24 -3.42
CA GLN A 251 -8.63 40.40 -4.35
C GLN A 251 -8.49 38.91 -4.06
N TYR A 252 -7.30 38.48 -3.63
CA TYR A 252 -7.05 37.08 -3.27
C TYR A 252 -7.84 36.64 -2.04
N ASN A 253 -7.91 37.46 -0.99
CA ASN A 253 -8.54 37.11 0.27
C ASN A 253 -9.98 37.66 0.43
N GLY A 254 -10.43 38.55 -0.42
CA GLY A 254 -11.66 39.27 -0.29
C GLY A 254 -11.53 40.51 0.60
N LYS A 255 -12.24 41.60 0.25
CA LYS A 255 -12.25 42.85 1.01
C LYS A 255 -13.21 42.69 2.19
N ASN A 256 -12.72 42.86 3.42
CA ASN A 256 -13.51 42.82 4.67
C ASN A 256 -14.35 41.53 4.85
N GLY A 257 -13.83 40.35 4.49
CA GLY A 257 -14.56 39.09 4.62
C GLY A 257 -15.47 38.73 3.43
N GLY A 258 -15.38 39.50 2.34
CA GLY A 258 -16.06 39.18 1.07
C GLY A 258 -15.38 38.08 0.27
N ASN A 259 -16.00 37.67 -0.84
CA ASN A 259 -15.48 36.62 -1.70
C ASN A 259 -14.24 37.08 -2.48
N GLY A 260 -13.04 36.62 -2.08
CA GLY A 260 -11.81 36.75 -2.85
C GLY A 260 -11.54 35.51 -3.71
N VAL A 261 -10.58 35.61 -4.64
CA VAL A 261 -10.23 34.51 -5.56
C VAL A 261 -9.90 33.23 -4.81
N PHE A 262 -9.21 33.32 -3.67
CA PHE A 262 -8.80 32.16 -2.86
C PHE A 262 -9.75 31.88 -1.69
N SER A 263 -10.87 32.58 -1.55
CA SER A 263 -11.77 32.41 -0.39
C SER A 263 -12.35 31.00 -0.32
N THR A 264 -12.69 30.39 -1.46
CA THR A 264 -13.15 28.98 -1.52
C THR A 264 -12.05 28.02 -1.06
N VAL A 265 -10.84 28.16 -1.60
CA VAL A 265 -9.69 27.31 -1.23
C VAL A 265 -9.36 27.44 0.25
N ILE A 266 -9.33 28.67 0.77
CA ILE A 266 -9.06 28.95 2.20
C ILE A 266 -10.17 28.34 3.08
N LYS A 267 -11.42 28.42 2.63
CA LYS A 267 -12.55 27.80 3.31
C LYS A 267 -12.41 26.26 3.31
N ASP A 268 -12.16 25.68 2.14
CA ASP A 268 -11.99 24.23 2.00
C ASP A 268 -10.86 23.71 2.90
N ILE A 269 -9.72 24.42 2.97
CA ILE A 269 -8.62 24.06 3.86
C ILE A 269 -9.06 24.16 5.33
N LYS A 270 -9.79 25.19 5.72
CA LYS A 270 -10.30 25.34 7.09
C LYS A 270 -11.31 24.27 7.45
N ASP A 271 -12.22 23.96 6.55
CA ASP A 271 -13.24 22.91 6.73
C ASP A 271 -12.60 21.52 6.77
N PHE A 272 -11.52 21.31 6.02
CA PHE A 272 -10.78 20.05 6.00
C PHE A 272 -9.99 19.79 7.30
N ILE A 273 -9.39 20.81 7.90
CA ILE A 273 -8.49 20.71 9.05
C ILE A 273 -9.21 20.99 10.39
N GLN A 274 -10.44 20.76 10.58
CA GLN A 274 -11.24 21.03 11.78
C GLN A 274 -10.48 20.84 13.13
N GLY A 275 -9.61 21.79 13.51
CA GLY A 275 -8.82 21.71 14.75
C GLY A 275 -8.17 23.03 15.16
N ARG A 276 -7.76 23.15 16.44
CA ARG A 276 -7.10 24.35 17.00
C ARG A 276 -5.79 24.71 16.30
N ASP A 277 -5.17 23.75 15.60
CA ASP A 277 -3.88 23.93 14.91
C ASP A 277 -4.01 24.28 13.42
N ALA A 278 -5.24 24.40 12.90
CA ALA A 278 -5.53 24.80 11.53
C ALA A 278 -5.25 26.29 11.26
N GLY A 279 -4.21 26.86 11.71
CA GLY A 279 -3.87 28.28 11.67
C GLY A 279 -4.54 29.11 10.56
N ASN A 280 -4.67 30.40 10.74
CA ASN A 280 -5.27 31.27 9.72
C ASN A 280 -4.34 31.37 8.50
N ILE A 281 -4.81 30.81 7.37
CA ILE A 281 -4.12 30.88 6.08
C ILE A 281 -4.59 32.14 5.36
N SER A 282 -3.65 32.86 4.77
CA SER A 282 -3.92 33.95 3.83
C SER A 282 -2.95 33.86 2.66
N VAL A 283 -3.42 34.19 1.47
CA VAL A 283 -2.61 34.30 0.27
C VAL A 283 -2.25 35.77 0.09
N ARG A 284 -0.95 36.08 0.01
CA ARG A 284 -0.51 37.43 -0.28
C ARG A 284 0.20 37.47 -1.64
N SER A 285 -0.09 38.47 -2.38
CA SER A 285 0.73 38.89 -3.50
C SER A 285 2.12 39.28 -2.97
N ASN A 286 3.16 38.99 -3.68
CA ASN A 286 4.53 39.39 -3.36
C ASN A 286 5.19 39.80 -4.66
N ILE A 287 4.76 40.92 -5.19
CA ILE A 287 5.37 41.53 -6.35
C ILE A 287 6.67 42.18 -5.90
N ALA A 288 7.77 41.46 -5.91
CA ALA A 288 9.08 42.05 -5.72
C ALA A 288 9.47 42.82 -7.00
N MET A 289 10.10 43.97 -6.84
CA MET A 289 10.57 44.76 -7.95
C MET A 289 11.45 44.00 -8.94
N ASN A 290 12.21 43.03 -8.43
CA ASN A 290 13.09 42.16 -9.22
C ASN A 290 12.30 41.10 -10.02
N SER A 291 11.00 40.98 -9.85
CA SER A 291 10.17 39.95 -10.49
C SER A 291 8.98 40.52 -11.27
N ILE A 292 8.96 41.82 -11.57
CA ILE A 292 7.92 42.45 -12.43
C ILE A 292 7.79 41.69 -13.77
N LEU A 293 8.83 41.01 -14.20
CA LEU A 293 8.91 40.26 -15.45
C LEU A 293 8.90 38.73 -15.23
N GLY A 294 8.71 38.22 -14.01
CA GLY A 294 8.75 36.80 -13.65
C GLY A 294 7.41 36.21 -13.24
N TYR A 295 7.17 34.96 -13.55
CA TYR A 295 5.99 34.20 -13.08
C TYR A 295 6.05 33.90 -11.58
N GLY A 296 4.92 34.04 -10.85
CA GLY A 296 4.72 33.40 -9.55
C GLY A 296 5.00 34.25 -8.30
N ASN A 297 4.35 35.39 -8.16
CA ASN A 297 4.60 36.33 -7.04
C ASN A 297 3.60 36.21 -5.88
N SER A 298 2.91 35.08 -5.76
CA SER A 298 2.07 34.81 -4.60
C SER A 298 2.80 33.93 -3.61
N LYS A 299 2.78 34.31 -2.32
CA LYS A 299 3.32 33.49 -1.23
C LYS A 299 2.21 33.14 -0.24
N VAL A 300 2.22 31.89 0.21
CA VAL A 300 1.35 31.44 1.28
C VAL A 300 1.98 31.80 2.62
N TYR A 301 1.20 32.39 3.52
CA TYR A 301 1.59 32.71 4.88
C TYR A 301 0.72 31.95 5.86
N TYR A 302 1.37 31.49 6.93
CA TYR A 302 0.75 30.78 8.05
C TYR A 302 0.71 31.71 9.28
N GLY A 303 -0.42 31.74 10.01
CA GLY A 303 -0.59 32.56 11.22
C GLY A 303 -1.59 33.69 11.11
N GLU A 304 -1.84 34.39 12.22
CA GLU A 304 -2.79 35.49 12.34
C GLU A 304 -2.12 36.85 12.59
N GLY A 305 -2.73 37.90 12.09
CA GLY A 305 -2.31 39.26 12.36
C GLY A 305 -0.86 39.54 11.99
N ASN A 306 -0.04 40.02 12.95
CA ASN A 306 1.39 40.31 12.77
C ASN A 306 2.28 39.09 12.95
N ASN A 307 1.74 37.95 13.43
CA ASN A 307 2.50 36.70 13.66
C ASN A 307 2.40 35.75 12.44
N ARG A 308 2.60 36.28 11.23
CA ARG A 308 2.54 35.51 9.99
C ARG A 308 3.94 35.01 9.62
N LEU A 309 4.04 33.72 9.37
CA LEU A 309 5.27 33.08 8.89
C LEU A 309 5.11 32.71 7.42
N PRO A 310 6.09 32.99 6.57
CA PRO A 310 6.10 32.53 5.19
C PRO A 310 6.18 31.00 5.15
N GLU A 311 5.69 30.41 4.06
CA GLU A 311 5.66 28.95 3.87
C GLU A 311 7.01 28.28 4.11
N THR A 312 8.11 28.93 3.75
CA THR A 312 9.48 28.42 3.97
C THR A 312 9.85 28.23 5.45
N ARG A 313 9.07 28.77 6.37
CA ARG A 313 9.24 28.65 7.83
C ARG A 313 8.19 27.75 8.48
N SER A 314 7.26 27.20 7.72
CA SER A 314 6.26 26.25 8.19
C SER A 314 6.85 24.83 8.24
N GLY A 315 6.27 23.96 9.09
CA GLY A 315 6.64 22.55 9.13
C GLY A 315 6.28 21.83 7.81
N LEU A 316 7.16 20.97 7.31
CA LEU A 316 7.01 20.28 6.02
C LEU A 316 5.69 19.53 5.88
N GLY A 317 5.17 18.94 6.96
CA GLY A 317 3.93 18.17 6.94
C GLY A 317 2.70 19.02 6.62
N TYR A 318 2.56 20.19 7.24
CA TYR A 318 1.46 21.11 6.95
C TYR A 318 1.55 21.66 5.53
N MET A 319 2.77 22.01 5.12
CA MET A 319 3.02 22.51 3.77
C MET A 319 2.63 21.50 2.70
N ASN A 320 2.99 20.23 2.92
CA ASN A 320 2.64 19.17 2.00
C ASN A 320 1.11 19.00 1.88
N MET A 321 0.41 18.98 3.00
CA MET A 321 -1.05 18.85 3.01
C MET A 321 -1.74 20.02 2.31
N TYR A 322 -1.31 21.26 2.58
CA TYR A 322 -1.87 22.44 1.91
C TYR A 322 -1.62 22.39 0.40
N ALA A 323 -0.42 21.97 -0.01
CA ALA A 323 -0.11 21.79 -1.42
C ALA A 323 -1.03 20.79 -2.12
N ILE A 324 -1.34 19.66 -1.45
CA ILE A 324 -2.28 18.67 -1.99
C ILE A 324 -3.68 19.29 -2.14
N ILE A 325 -4.20 19.94 -1.09
CA ILE A 325 -5.56 20.49 -1.10
C ILE A 325 -5.70 21.60 -2.17
N ILE A 326 -4.69 22.48 -2.29
CA ILE A 326 -4.69 23.52 -3.32
C ILE A 326 -4.66 22.90 -4.72
N LYS A 327 -3.79 21.91 -4.96
CA LYS A 327 -3.73 21.19 -6.25
C LYS A 327 -5.05 20.48 -6.54
N LEU A 328 -5.61 19.77 -5.57
CA LEU A 328 -6.92 19.13 -5.73
C LEU A 328 -8.00 20.14 -6.10
N ARG A 329 -8.04 21.30 -5.43
CA ARG A 329 -9.01 22.34 -5.76
C ARG A 329 -8.83 22.86 -7.19
N MET A 330 -7.59 23.10 -7.62
CA MET A 330 -7.30 23.50 -9.00
C MET A 330 -7.75 22.44 -10.01
N ILE A 331 -7.49 21.17 -9.74
CA ILE A 331 -7.93 20.04 -10.58
C ILE A 331 -9.47 20.01 -10.66
N ILE A 332 -10.15 20.11 -9.53
CA ILE A 332 -11.61 20.11 -9.47
C ILE A 332 -12.19 21.30 -10.25
N ASP A 333 -11.63 22.49 -10.08
CA ASP A 333 -12.07 23.69 -10.80
C ASP A 333 -11.86 23.54 -12.32
N GLU A 334 -10.75 22.93 -12.76
CA GLU A 334 -10.51 22.59 -14.17
C GLU A 334 -11.53 21.56 -14.69
N ILE A 335 -11.81 20.51 -13.93
CA ILE A 335 -12.83 19.50 -14.29
C ILE A 335 -14.21 20.16 -14.46
N GLN A 336 -14.61 21.01 -13.52
CA GLN A 336 -15.90 21.72 -13.58
C GLN A 336 -15.99 22.68 -14.75
N GLN A 337 -14.92 23.42 -15.06
CA GLN A 337 -14.86 24.33 -16.24
C GLN A 337 -14.95 23.56 -17.55
N ASN A 338 -14.24 22.45 -17.69
CA ASN A 338 -14.30 21.60 -18.87
C ASN A 338 -15.70 21.01 -19.08
N ASN A 339 -16.38 20.63 -17.98
CA ASN A 339 -17.75 20.11 -18.04
C ASN A 339 -18.73 21.17 -18.53
N THR A 340 -18.65 22.41 -18.05
CA THR A 340 -19.51 23.52 -18.48
C THR A 340 -19.26 23.95 -19.92
N SER A 341 -18.07 23.78 -20.46
CA SER A 341 -17.72 24.12 -21.84
C SER A 341 -18.12 23.06 -22.88
N GLY A 342 -18.67 21.93 -22.46
CA GLY A 342 -19.02 20.79 -23.34
C GLY A 342 -17.81 20.02 -23.88
N MET A 343 -16.61 20.29 -23.36
CA MET A 343 -15.36 19.60 -23.72
C MET A 343 -14.91 18.61 -22.62
N SER A 344 -15.81 18.16 -21.77
CA SER A 344 -15.46 17.22 -20.69
C SER A 344 -14.98 15.89 -21.24
N ALA A 345 -13.95 15.32 -20.62
CA ALA A 345 -13.63 13.91 -20.80
C ALA A 345 -14.80 13.05 -20.30
N LEU A 346 -14.91 11.81 -20.75
CA LEU A 346 -15.93 10.87 -20.25
C LEU A 346 -15.61 10.43 -18.82
N GLU A 347 -14.32 10.33 -18.52
CA GLU A 347 -13.83 9.93 -17.20
C GLU A 347 -12.66 10.83 -16.78
N HIS A 348 -12.65 11.26 -15.54
CA HIS A 348 -11.54 12.01 -14.94
C HIS A 348 -10.86 11.16 -13.89
N ILE A 349 -9.58 10.85 -14.08
CA ILE A 349 -8.78 10.10 -13.11
C ILE A 349 -7.96 11.08 -12.29
N ILE A 350 -8.16 11.09 -10.97
CA ILE A 350 -7.31 11.81 -10.00
C ILE A 350 -6.40 10.79 -9.33
N TYR A 351 -5.09 10.90 -9.52
CA TYR A 351 -4.11 10.01 -8.92
C TYR A 351 -3.27 10.76 -7.89
N ILE A 352 -3.39 10.34 -6.61
CA ILE A 352 -2.68 10.95 -5.48
C ILE A 352 -1.65 9.95 -4.96
N GLU A 353 -0.37 10.29 -5.12
CA GLU A 353 0.72 9.43 -4.69
C GLU A 353 1.20 9.82 -3.30
N GLU A 354 1.21 8.85 -2.38
CA GLU A 354 1.75 8.94 -1.02
C GLU A 354 1.43 10.26 -0.30
N PRO A 355 0.16 10.58 -0.05
CA PRO A 355 -0.22 11.83 0.61
C PRO A 355 0.36 11.98 2.02
N GLU A 356 0.76 10.87 2.63
CA GLU A 356 1.40 10.81 3.94
C GLU A 356 2.86 11.28 3.94
N ALA A 357 3.51 11.43 2.79
CA ALA A 357 4.91 11.80 2.72
C ALA A 357 5.20 13.07 3.51
N HIS A 358 6.14 13.00 4.45
CA HIS A 358 6.54 14.09 5.35
C HIS A 358 5.46 14.62 6.31
N THR A 359 4.32 13.93 6.45
CA THR A 359 3.24 14.36 7.35
C THR A 359 3.26 13.61 8.68
N HIS A 360 2.90 14.31 9.77
CA HIS A 360 2.75 13.69 11.08
C HIS A 360 1.53 12.73 11.08
N PRO A 361 1.56 11.58 11.79
CA PRO A 361 0.45 10.62 11.83
C PRO A 361 -0.93 11.25 12.08
N GLN A 362 -1.04 12.20 13.00
CA GLN A 362 -2.31 12.90 13.29
C GLN A 362 -2.88 13.63 12.04
N MET A 363 -2.00 14.20 11.24
CA MET A 363 -2.40 14.88 10.00
C MET A 363 -2.83 13.87 8.93
N GLN A 364 -2.19 12.69 8.89
CA GLN A 364 -2.59 11.60 8.00
C GLN A 364 -4.02 11.15 8.33
N TYR A 365 -4.38 11.05 9.61
CA TYR A 365 -5.76 10.74 10.03
C TYR A 365 -6.78 11.77 9.54
N VAL A 366 -6.49 13.06 9.75
CA VAL A 366 -7.39 14.14 9.31
C VAL A 366 -7.56 14.12 7.80
N PHE A 367 -6.48 13.95 7.05
CA PHE A 367 -6.50 13.91 5.60
C PHE A 367 -7.30 12.71 5.09
N ALA A 368 -7.00 11.50 5.56
CA ALA A 368 -7.67 10.27 5.12
C ALA A 368 -9.18 10.30 5.37
N ASN A 369 -9.61 10.83 6.53
CA ASN A 369 -11.03 10.92 6.87
C ASN A 369 -11.83 11.89 5.98
N ASN A 370 -11.19 12.93 5.45
CA ASN A 370 -11.91 14.00 4.76
C ASN A 370 -11.76 13.98 3.24
N ILE A 371 -10.71 13.29 2.70
CA ILE A 371 -10.38 13.38 1.28
C ILE A 371 -11.47 12.80 0.37
N LYS A 372 -12.03 11.63 0.71
CA LYS A 372 -13.09 10.99 -0.08
C LYS A 372 -14.31 11.93 -0.18
N GLN A 373 -14.80 12.41 0.96
CA GLN A 373 -15.93 13.32 1.00
C GLN A 373 -15.64 14.63 0.26
N PHE A 374 -14.44 15.20 0.43
CA PHE A 374 -14.04 16.43 -0.25
C PHE A 374 -14.10 16.29 -1.77
N ILE A 375 -13.56 15.19 -2.33
CA ILE A 375 -13.60 14.95 -3.78
C ILE A 375 -15.05 14.70 -4.22
N THR A 376 -15.78 13.78 -3.58
CA THR A 376 -17.14 13.41 -3.94
C THR A 376 -18.09 14.61 -3.90
N ASP A 377 -18.03 15.45 -2.87
CA ASP A 377 -18.91 16.63 -2.75
C ASP A 377 -18.66 17.69 -3.84
N ASN A 378 -17.43 17.77 -4.35
CA ASN A 378 -17.05 18.74 -5.38
C ASN A 378 -17.12 18.20 -6.82
N THR A 379 -17.34 16.89 -7.02
CA THR A 379 -17.43 16.25 -8.35
C THR A 379 -18.73 15.48 -8.57
N LYS A 380 -19.82 15.80 -7.80
CA LYS A 380 -21.08 15.04 -7.74
C LYS A 380 -21.69 14.64 -9.08
N ASP A 381 -21.64 15.52 -10.07
CA ASP A 381 -22.28 15.34 -11.37
C ASP A 381 -21.26 15.04 -12.48
N ILE A 382 -20.00 14.74 -12.09
CA ILE A 382 -18.90 14.52 -13.03
C ILE A 382 -18.22 13.20 -12.69
N ARG A 383 -18.12 12.33 -13.66
CA ARG A 383 -17.44 11.04 -13.47
C ARG A 383 -15.98 11.25 -13.16
N THR A 384 -15.60 10.79 -11.97
CA THR A 384 -14.26 10.98 -11.44
C THR A 384 -13.84 9.75 -10.65
N THR A 385 -12.82 9.06 -11.10
CA THR A 385 -12.18 7.95 -10.38
C THR A 385 -10.93 8.44 -9.67
N THR A 386 -10.84 8.19 -8.38
CA THR A 386 -9.70 8.61 -7.56
C THR A 386 -8.87 7.41 -7.14
N PHE A 387 -7.57 7.46 -7.43
CA PHE A 387 -6.58 6.52 -6.90
C PHE A 387 -5.72 7.21 -5.85
N ILE A 388 -5.56 6.58 -4.70
CA ILE A 388 -4.62 7.01 -3.68
C ILE A 388 -3.65 5.87 -3.39
N THR A 389 -2.36 6.11 -3.56
CA THR A 389 -1.35 5.14 -3.12
C THR A 389 -0.85 5.48 -1.73
N THR A 390 -0.66 4.49 -0.89
CA THR A 390 -0.14 4.70 0.46
C THR A 390 0.74 3.55 0.93
N HIS A 391 1.71 3.91 1.78
CA HIS A 391 2.52 2.99 2.58
C HIS A 391 2.28 3.17 4.09
N SER A 392 1.34 4.02 4.48
CA SER A 392 1.08 4.34 5.87
C SER A 392 -0.04 3.50 6.46
N PRO A 393 0.24 2.69 7.50
CA PRO A 393 -0.80 2.05 8.30
C PRO A 393 -1.77 3.06 8.93
N HIS A 394 -1.25 4.22 9.34
CA HIS A 394 -2.08 5.28 9.93
C HIS A 394 -3.06 5.86 8.94
N PHE A 395 -2.65 5.99 7.68
CA PHE A 395 -3.53 6.45 6.61
C PHE A 395 -4.63 5.42 6.33
N VAL A 396 -4.23 4.15 6.13
CA VAL A 396 -5.16 3.04 5.85
C VAL A 396 -6.19 2.82 6.96
N SER A 397 -5.78 2.98 8.24
CA SER A 397 -6.67 2.77 9.39
C SER A 397 -7.89 3.69 9.43
N GLN A 398 -7.91 4.78 8.68
CA GLN A 398 -9.01 5.73 8.65
C GLN A 398 -10.07 5.44 7.59
N PHE A 399 -9.76 4.60 6.61
CA PHE A 399 -10.76 4.19 5.62
C PHE A 399 -11.67 3.14 6.24
N LYS A 400 -12.91 3.54 6.52
CA LYS A 400 -13.94 2.68 7.12
C LYS A 400 -14.46 1.63 6.13
N GLU A 401 -14.37 1.92 4.84
CA GLU A 401 -14.85 1.06 3.77
C GLU A 401 -13.67 0.27 3.20
N ILE A 402 -13.62 -1.01 3.55
CA ILE A 402 -12.62 -1.95 3.00
C ILE A 402 -12.82 -2.14 1.49
N ASP A 403 -14.02 -1.88 1.00
CA ASP A 403 -14.38 -2.00 -0.41
C ASP A 403 -13.57 -1.04 -1.30
N ASP A 404 -13.16 0.10 -0.73
CA ASP A 404 -12.26 1.04 -1.41
C ASP A 404 -10.80 0.57 -1.48
N MET A 405 -10.42 -0.50 -0.76
CA MET A 405 -9.03 -0.93 -0.66
C MET A 405 -8.68 -1.98 -1.70
N VAL A 406 -7.60 -1.71 -2.43
CA VAL A 406 -7.00 -2.63 -3.40
C VAL A 406 -5.59 -2.99 -2.93
N LEU A 407 -5.38 -4.28 -2.65
CA LEU A 407 -4.08 -4.81 -2.30
C LEU A 407 -3.24 -5.03 -3.57
N MET A 408 -2.12 -4.33 -3.66
CA MET A 408 -1.08 -4.56 -4.66
C MET A 408 -0.11 -5.62 -4.16
N LYS A 409 -0.29 -6.86 -4.63
CA LYS A 409 0.44 -8.03 -4.13
C LYS A 409 1.42 -8.56 -5.17
N ARG A 410 2.64 -8.85 -4.74
CA ARG A 410 3.62 -9.56 -5.58
C ARG A 410 3.41 -11.07 -5.47
N ASP A 411 3.20 -11.72 -6.60
CA ASP A 411 3.03 -13.16 -6.73
C ASP A 411 3.95 -13.70 -7.84
N SER A 412 4.86 -14.61 -7.48
CA SER A 412 5.76 -15.28 -8.43
C SER A 412 6.49 -14.34 -9.40
N GLY A 413 6.89 -13.16 -8.91
CA GLY A 413 7.62 -12.17 -9.70
C GLY A 413 6.74 -11.26 -10.58
N SER A 414 5.42 -11.35 -10.47
CA SER A 414 4.44 -10.44 -11.04
C SER A 414 3.68 -9.71 -9.93
N VAL A 415 3.02 -8.60 -10.25
CA VAL A 415 2.13 -7.89 -9.34
C VAL A 415 0.69 -8.09 -9.80
N LYS A 416 -0.18 -8.36 -8.83
CA LYS A 416 -1.64 -8.46 -9.01
C LYS A 416 -2.33 -7.44 -8.11
N ALA A 417 -3.44 -6.89 -8.58
CA ALA A 417 -4.36 -6.09 -7.78
C ALA A 417 -5.51 -6.99 -7.32
N VAL A 418 -5.83 -6.94 -6.03
CA VAL A 418 -6.96 -7.70 -5.46
C VAL A 418 -7.75 -6.78 -4.53
N LYS A 419 -9.03 -6.63 -4.77
CA LYS A 419 -9.92 -5.90 -3.84
C LYS A 419 -9.97 -6.62 -2.51
N VAL A 420 -9.80 -5.89 -1.41
CA VAL A 420 -9.79 -6.50 -0.07
C VAL A 420 -11.17 -7.07 0.29
N SER A 421 -12.25 -6.49 -0.23
CA SER A 421 -13.61 -7.02 -0.08
C SER A 421 -13.81 -8.42 -0.69
N GLN A 422 -13.06 -8.75 -1.74
CA GLN A 422 -13.14 -10.08 -2.39
C GLN A 422 -12.46 -11.20 -1.59
N ALA A 423 -11.77 -10.86 -0.48
CA ALA A 423 -11.09 -11.83 0.36
C ALA A 423 -12.03 -12.75 1.13
N TYR A 424 -13.25 -12.27 1.38
CA TYR A 424 -14.21 -12.95 2.24
C TYR A 424 -15.26 -13.66 1.40
N ASN A 425 -15.08 -14.96 1.25
CA ASN A 425 -16.07 -15.85 0.64
C ASN A 425 -17.08 -16.34 1.69
N ASP A 426 -18.10 -17.04 1.25
CA ASP A 426 -19.26 -17.48 2.04
C ASP A 426 -18.92 -18.21 3.35
N GLN A 427 -17.72 -18.81 3.48
CA GLN A 427 -17.34 -19.58 4.69
C GLN A 427 -16.94 -18.71 5.89
N PHE A 428 -16.42 -17.51 5.66
CA PHE A 428 -15.95 -16.61 6.71
C PHE A 428 -16.69 -15.26 6.70
N SER A 429 -17.75 -15.15 5.89
CA SER A 429 -18.59 -13.94 5.79
C SER A 429 -19.15 -13.49 7.15
N GLU A 430 -19.42 -14.42 8.06
CA GLU A 430 -19.85 -14.12 9.44
C GLU A 430 -18.81 -13.32 10.25
N TYR A 431 -17.53 -13.41 9.88
CA TYR A 431 -16.43 -12.70 10.55
C TYR A 431 -15.97 -11.45 9.80
N GLU A 432 -16.53 -11.18 8.63
CA GLU A 432 -16.14 -10.04 7.78
C GLU A 432 -16.21 -8.71 8.53
N SER A 433 -17.32 -8.44 9.21
CA SER A 433 -17.49 -7.21 9.97
C SER A 433 -16.48 -7.08 11.13
N PHE A 434 -16.15 -8.19 11.79
CA PHE A 434 -15.14 -8.22 12.83
C PHE A 434 -13.75 -7.92 12.27
N ILE A 435 -13.37 -8.57 11.17
CA ILE A 435 -12.06 -8.36 10.54
C ILE A 435 -11.94 -6.94 9.97
N LYS A 436 -13.01 -6.42 9.34
CA LYS A 436 -13.07 -5.01 8.90
C LYS A 436 -12.77 -4.06 10.06
N GLN A 437 -13.47 -4.22 11.18
CA GLN A 437 -13.24 -3.41 12.37
C GLN A 437 -11.85 -3.61 12.96
N TYR A 438 -11.35 -4.84 12.99
CA TYR A 438 -10.04 -5.16 13.52
C TYR A 438 -8.90 -4.53 12.71
N LEU A 439 -8.97 -4.60 11.39
CA LEU A 439 -7.98 -4.00 10.48
C LEU A 439 -8.00 -2.47 10.56
N THR A 440 -9.17 -1.87 10.59
CA THR A 440 -9.28 -0.39 10.60
C THR A 440 -8.91 0.20 11.94
N VAL A 441 -9.28 -0.44 13.07
CA VAL A 441 -9.07 0.14 14.42
C VAL A 441 -7.67 -0.17 14.97
N HIS A 442 -7.12 -1.37 14.67
CA HIS A 442 -5.97 -1.86 15.42
C HIS A 442 -4.77 -2.32 14.59
N ARG A 443 -4.94 -2.80 13.35
CA ARG A 443 -3.90 -3.62 12.70
C ARG A 443 -3.74 -3.42 11.18
N SER A 444 -3.88 -2.21 10.71
CA SER A 444 -3.65 -1.87 9.28
C SER A 444 -2.20 -2.13 8.83
N GLU A 445 -1.26 -2.27 9.77
CA GLU A 445 0.13 -2.66 9.46
C GLU A 445 0.25 -4.03 8.78
N LEU A 446 -0.76 -4.90 8.90
CA LEU A 446 -0.78 -6.23 8.27
C LEU A 446 -0.66 -6.17 6.74
N PHE A 447 -1.18 -5.13 6.12
CA PHE A 447 -1.06 -4.94 4.67
C PHE A 447 0.37 -4.73 4.18
N PHE A 448 1.28 -4.37 5.09
CA PHE A 448 2.67 -4.03 4.77
C PHE A 448 3.68 -5.04 5.29
N ALA A 449 3.26 -6.00 6.13
CA ALA A 449 4.13 -6.99 6.73
C ALA A 449 4.63 -8.03 5.70
N ASP A 450 5.89 -8.47 5.86
CA ASP A 450 6.43 -9.60 5.08
C ASP A 450 5.99 -10.93 5.66
N LYS A 451 5.89 -10.99 6.98
CA LYS A 451 5.56 -12.19 7.76
C LYS A 451 4.68 -11.82 8.93
N LEU A 452 3.88 -12.77 9.38
CA LEU A 452 2.91 -12.57 10.44
C LEU A 452 3.11 -13.59 11.56
N ILE A 453 3.10 -13.12 12.80
CA ILE A 453 3.03 -13.97 13.99
C ILE A 453 1.73 -13.62 14.71
N LEU A 454 0.80 -14.57 14.77
CA LEU A 454 -0.42 -14.47 15.54
C LEU A 454 -0.20 -15.09 16.91
N VAL A 455 -0.60 -14.37 17.98
CA VAL A 455 -0.46 -14.80 19.37
C VAL A 455 -1.78 -14.65 20.12
N GLU A 456 -1.94 -15.35 21.25
CA GLU A 456 -3.20 -15.30 21.99
C GLU A 456 -3.34 -14.07 22.87
N GLY A 457 -2.26 -13.57 23.45
CA GLY A 457 -2.41 -12.52 24.43
C GLY A 457 -1.22 -11.59 24.61
N ASP A 458 -1.36 -10.72 25.61
CA ASP A 458 -0.38 -9.67 25.91
C ASP A 458 0.99 -10.21 26.30
N THR A 459 1.06 -11.38 26.98
CA THR A 459 2.34 -11.96 27.38
C THR A 459 3.19 -12.28 26.17
N GLU A 460 2.63 -13.01 25.23
CA GLU A 460 3.30 -13.38 23.99
C GLU A 460 3.58 -12.16 23.14
N ARG A 461 2.61 -11.24 23.00
CA ARG A 461 2.80 -10.01 22.21
C ARG A 461 4.01 -9.20 22.67
N ILE A 462 4.26 -9.16 23.97
CA ILE A 462 5.40 -8.43 24.56
C ILE A 462 6.69 -9.26 24.45
N LEU A 463 6.62 -10.57 24.67
CA LEU A 463 7.81 -11.43 24.74
C LEU A 463 8.29 -11.93 23.38
N ILE A 464 7.42 -12.13 22.40
CA ILE A 464 7.85 -12.63 21.07
C ILE A 464 8.88 -11.71 20.41
N PRO A 465 8.73 -10.37 20.36
CA PRO A 465 9.79 -9.50 19.85
C PRO A 465 11.12 -9.64 20.61
N TYR A 466 11.07 -9.85 21.92
CA TYR A 466 12.25 -10.11 22.72
C TYR A 466 12.87 -11.48 22.41
N PHE A 467 12.07 -12.50 22.20
CA PHE A 467 12.56 -13.82 21.78
C PHE A 467 13.12 -13.81 20.34
N MET A 468 12.59 -12.95 19.46
CA MET A 468 13.18 -12.71 18.13
C MET A 468 14.59 -12.10 18.28
N ASP A 469 14.79 -11.16 19.19
CA ASP A 469 16.11 -10.59 19.47
C ASP A 469 17.07 -11.67 20.03
N LEU A 470 16.61 -12.50 20.96
CA LEU A 470 17.40 -13.63 21.47
C LEU A 470 17.75 -14.64 20.37
N HIS A 471 16.80 -14.93 19.46
CA HIS A 471 17.06 -15.76 18.28
C HIS A 471 18.16 -15.15 17.41
N ASP A 472 18.13 -13.84 17.22
CA ASP A 472 19.04 -13.13 16.34
C ASP A 472 20.45 -12.93 16.93
N ARG A 473 20.60 -12.98 18.27
CA ARG A 473 21.90 -12.98 18.96
C ARG A 473 22.67 -14.31 18.77
N ASP A 474 21.96 -15.41 18.49
CA ASP A 474 22.62 -16.68 18.20
C ASP A 474 23.26 -16.64 16.81
N GLU A 475 24.59 -16.70 16.75
CA GLU A 475 25.38 -16.65 15.51
C GLU A 475 25.09 -17.81 14.55
N ARG A 476 24.55 -18.93 15.05
CA ARG A 476 24.14 -20.07 14.23
C ARG A 476 22.95 -19.75 13.32
N ASN A 477 22.15 -18.77 13.71
CA ASN A 477 20.98 -18.31 12.96
C ASN A 477 21.42 -17.28 11.90
N LYS A 478 21.66 -17.75 10.68
CA LYS A 478 22.11 -16.90 9.55
C LYS A 478 21.07 -15.89 9.10
N ARG A 479 19.76 -16.18 9.31
CA ARG A 479 18.65 -15.30 8.91
C ARG A 479 18.07 -14.63 10.15
N LYS A 480 18.28 -13.33 10.22
CA LYS A 480 17.84 -12.50 11.36
C LYS A 480 16.38 -12.09 11.18
N LEU A 481 15.57 -12.27 12.21
CA LEU A 481 14.13 -11.91 12.20
C LEU A 481 13.92 -10.41 12.26
N LEU A 482 14.73 -9.69 13.05
CA LEU A 482 14.62 -8.24 13.19
C LEU A 482 15.04 -7.46 11.94
N SER A 483 15.71 -8.11 10.98
CA SER A 483 15.98 -7.54 9.66
C SER A 483 14.85 -7.76 8.65
N GLN A 484 13.80 -8.47 9.03
CA GLN A 484 12.62 -8.76 8.23
C GLN A 484 11.42 -8.00 8.82
N TYR A 485 10.48 -7.58 7.99
CA TYR A 485 9.29 -6.89 8.47
C TYR A 485 8.27 -7.93 8.98
N VAL A 486 8.44 -8.34 10.24
CA VAL A 486 7.57 -9.31 10.93
C VAL A 486 6.60 -8.56 11.82
N SER A 487 5.29 -8.70 11.57
CA SER A 487 4.26 -8.16 12.44
C SER A 487 3.83 -9.20 13.47
N VAL A 488 3.79 -8.82 14.76
CA VAL A 488 3.33 -9.66 15.86
C VAL A 488 2.00 -9.14 16.37
N VAL A 489 0.95 -9.95 16.25
CA VAL A 489 -0.44 -9.52 16.46
C VAL A 489 -1.16 -10.42 17.44
N ASP A 490 -1.78 -9.83 18.46
CA ASP A 490 -2.63 -10.49 19.42
C ASP A 490 -4.07 -10.60 18.89
N VAL A 491 -4.57 -11.82 18.77
CA VAL A 491 -5.89 -12.12 18.17
C VAL A 491 -6.76 -13.03 19.05
N GLY A 492 -6.32 -13.31 20.26
CA GLY A 492 -6.96 -14.28 21.12
C GLY A 492 -6.85 -15.71 20.57
N ASN A 493 -7.70 -16.58 21.05
CA ASN A 493 -7.74 -17.98 20.62
C ASN A 493 -8.58 -18.23 19.36
N TYR A 494 -8.97 -17.15 18.62
CA TYR A 494 -9.75 -17.22 17.38
C TYR A 494 -8.87 -16.97 16.14
N MET A 495 -7.62 -17.41 16.15
CA MET A 495 -6.67 -17.20 15.02
C MET A 495 -7.19 -17.72 13.70
N TYR A 496 -8.01 -18.76 13.71
CA TYR A 496 -8.55 -19.39 12.51
C TYR A 496 -9.40 -18.46 11.63
N ILE A 497 -10.02 -17.41 12.20
CA ILE A 497 -10.81 -16.45 11.41
C ILE A 497 -9.96 -15.58 10.46
N PHE A 498 -8.66 -15.52 10.68
CA PHE A 498 -7.73 -14.77 9.82
C PHE A 498 -7.30 -15.52 8.56
N GLY A 499 -7.81 -16.74 8.34
CA GLY A 499 -7.40 -17.59 7.21
C GLY A 499 -7.53 -16.92 5.86
N ASP A 500 -8.69 -16.32 5.55
CA ASP A 500 -8.92 -15.65 4.27
C ASP A 500 -8.04 -14.42 4.10
N LEU A 501 -7.83 -13.64 5.17
CA LEU A 501 -6.90 -12.52 5.14
C LEU A 501 -5.46 -13.00 4.87
N ILE A 502 -5.00 -14.07 5.51
CA ILE A 502 -3.68 -14.65 5.27
C ILE A 502 -3.54 -15.14 3.82
N LYS A 503 -4.58 -15.77 3.28
CA LYS A 503 -4.66 -16.18 1.86
C LYS A 503 -4.58 -14.97 0.94
N LEU A 504 -5.36 -13.93 1.21
CA LEU A 504 -5.33 -12.67 0.46
C LEU A 504 -3.95 -12.06 0.47
N LEU A 505 -3.36 -11.86 1.64
CA LEU A 505 -2.03 -11.27 1.80
C LEU A 505 -0.93 -12.17 1.22
N GLY A 506 -1.13 -13.51 1.23
CA GLY A 506 -0.16 -14.50 0.76
C GLY A 506 1.14 -14.49 1.56
N ILE A 507 1.08 -14.11 2.83
CA ILE A 507 2.22 -13.98 3.71
C ILE A 507 2.44 -15.25 4.52
N LYS A 508 3.71 -15.50 4.88
CA LYS A 508 4.08 -16.60 5.75
C LYS A 508 3.64 -16.27 7.17
N THR A 509 2.89 -17.17 7.80
CA THR A 509 2.24 -16.91 9.09
C THR A 509 2.59 -17.98 10.11
N LEU A 510 3.02 -17.55 11.29
CA LEU A 510 3.20 -18.40 12.46
C LEU A 510 2.04 -18.14 13.43
N MET A 511 1.28 -19.17 13.77
CA MET A 511 0.24 -19.14 14.80
C MET A 511 0.80 -19.78 16.06
N ILE A 512 0.88 -19.03 17.16
CA ILE A 512 1.31 -19.48 18.49
C ILE A 512 0.09 -19.52 19.37
N THR A 513 -0.38 -20.69 19.76
CA THR A 513 -1.62 -20.88 20.50
C THR A 513 -1.44 -21.85 21.65
N ASP A 514 -2.26 -21.73 22.68
CA ASP A 514 -2.23 -22.58 23.85
C ASP A 514 -2.91 -23.94 23.63
N MET A 515 -2.42 -24.99 24.28
CA MET A 515 -3.04 -26.33 24.21
C MET A 515 -4.39 -26.38 24.88
N ASP A 516 -4.59 -25.58 25.91
CA ASP A 516 -5.86 -25.45 26.65
C ASP A 516 -6.50 -26.81 27.00
N TYR A 517 -5.68 -27.71 27.55
CA TYR A 517 -6.11 -29.05 27.95
C TYR A 517 -7.39 -29.07 28.76
N ALA A 518 -8.31 -29.96 28.40
CA ALA A 518 -9.58 -30.13 29.09
C ALA A 518 -10.02 -31.59 29.14
N LYS A 519 -10.78 -31.93 30.18
CA LYS A 519 -11.49 -33.20 30.35
C LYS A 519 -12.98 -32.96 30.45
N LYS A 520 -13.79 -33.92 30.03
CA LYS A 520 -15.24 -33.89 30.20
C LYS A 520 -15.56 -34.21 31.66
N SER A 521 -16.34 -33.33 32.30
CA SER A 521 -16.95 -33.60 33.61
C SER A 521 -18.07 -34.64 33.48
N GLU A 522 -18.58 -35.12 34.64
CA GLU A 522 -19.74 -35.99 34.70
C GLU A 522 -21.00 -35.35 34.07
N SER A 523 -21.08 -34.02 34.09
CA SER A 523 -22.16 -33.26 33.45
C SER A 523 -21.94 -33.03 31.94
N GLY A 524 -20.86 -33.55 31.35
CA GLY A 524 -20.49 -33.37 29.93
C GLY A 524 -19.81 -32.04 29.62
N GLN A 525 -19.61 -31.14 30.56
CA GLN A 525 -18.90 -29.86 30.36
C GLN A 525 -17.38 -30.08 30.36
N LEU A 526 -16.67 -29.28 29.50
CA LEU A 526 -15.21 -29.29 29.49
C LEU A 526 -14.64 -28.50 30.67
N GLN A 527 -13.76 -29.14 31.42
CA GLN A 527 -13.06 -28.54 32.55
C GLN A 527 -11.54 -28.60 32.32
N ALA A 528 -10.84 -27.50 32.64
CA ALA A 528 -9.38 -27.42 32.54
C ALA A 528 -8.72 -28.52 33.38
N CYS A 529 -7.71 -29.16 32.81
CA CYS A 529 -6.94 -30.22 33.47
C CYS A 529 -5.49 -30.24 33.01
N SER A 530 -4.68 -31.08 33.64
CA SER A 530 -3.32 -31.38 33.18
C SER A 530 -3.31 -32.19 31.88
N SER A 531 -2.17 -32.21 31.20
CA SER A 531 -1.99 -32.98 29.93
C SER A 531 -2.26 -34.47 30.08
N ASN A 532 -1.97 -35.05 31.27
CA ASN A 532 -2.17 -36.48 31.55
C ASN A 532 -3.63 -36.88 31.70
N GLU A 533 -4.49 -35.95 32.09
CA GLU A 533 -5.93 -36.18 32.29
C GLU A 533 -6.78 -35.69 31.11
N ALA A 534 -6.15 -35.06 30.12
CA ALA A 534 -6.83 -34.39 29.04
C ALA A 534 -7.45 -35.38 28.04
N SER A 535 -8.72 -35.19 27.73
CA SER A 535 -9.43 -35.91 26.67
C SER A 535 -9.73 -35.02 25.46
N ASP A 536 -9.64 -33.70 25.60
CA ASP A 536 -9.87 -32.72 24.53
C ASP A 536 -9.21 -31.36 24.89
N THR A 537 -9.37 -30.38 24.03
CA THR A 537 -8.96 -28.98 24.26
C THR A 537 -10.18 -28.06 24.28
N THR A 538 -10.07 -26.91 24.94
CA THR A 538 -11.05 -25.84 24.81
C THR A 538 -10.70 -24.84 23.70
N ASN A 539 -9.52 -24.93 23.13
CA ASN A 539 -9.03 -23.99 22.12
C ASN A 539 -9.75 -24.14 20.77
N PRO A 540 -10.49 -23.11 20.30
CA PRO A 540 -11.26 -23.19 19.06
C PRO A 540 -10.36 -23.22 17.81
N THR A 541 -9.18 -22.58 17.83
CA THR A 541 -8.23 -22.60 16.72
C THR A 541 -7.71 -24.00 16.47
N LEU A 542 -7.27 -24.71 17.54
CA LEU A 542 -6.81 -26.09 17.42
C LEU A 542 -7.93 -27.00 16.86
N LYS A 543 -9.14 -26.85 17.39
CA LYS A 543 -10.30 -27.65 16.92
C LYS A 543 -10.59 -27.40 15.45
N ARG A 544 -10.60 -26.13 15.02
CA ARG A 544 -10.95 -25.77 13.62
C ARG A 544 -9.90 -26.22 12.62
N LEU A 545 -8.62 -25.96 12.89
CA LEU A 545 -7.54 -26.37 11.98
C LEU A 545 -7.42 -27.89 11.86
N LEU A 546 -7.56 -28.61 12.98
CA LEU A 546 -7.42 -30.06 12.99
C LEU A 546 -8.70 -30.82 12.64
N SER A 547 -9.84 -30.12 12.50
CA SER A 547 -11.06 -30.75 11.99
C SER A 547 -10.90 -31.23 10.55
N THR A 548 -10.00 -30.63 9.79
CA THR A 548 -9.72 -30.97 8.38
C THR A 548 -8.82 -32.21 8.23
N VAL A 549 -8.17 -32.63 9.32
CA VAL A 549 -7.34 -33.83 9.32
C VAL A 549 -8.23 -35.07 9.37
N GLN A 550 -8.16 -35.91 8.32
CA GLN A 550 -9.01 -37.11 8.15
C GLN A 550 -8.61 -38.25 9.12
N GLU A 551 -8.92 -38.09 10.39
CA GLU A 551 -8.79 -39.13 11.42
C GLU A 551 -10.03 -39.08 12.34
N PRO A 552 -11.16 -39.65 11.92
CA PRO A 552 -12.44 -39.44 12.61
C PRO A 552 -12.52 -40.02 14.01
N ASN A 553 -11.64 -40.97 14.35
CA ASN A 553 -11.63 -41.65 15.65
C ASN A 553 -10.67 -41.03 16.69
N LYS A 554 -9.90 -39.99 16.31
CA LYS A 554 -8.96 -39.33 17.22
C LYS A 554 -9.48 -37.95 17.63
N ASN A 555 -9.32 -37.62 18.90
CA ASN A 555 -9.56 -36.27 19.39
C ASN A 555 -8.45 -35.28 18.95
N THR A 556 -8.65 -33.99 19.18
CA THR A 556 -7.73 -32.94 18.74
C THR A 556 -6.33 -33.12 19.32
N ILE A 557 -6.20 -33.53 20.59
CA ILE A 557 -4.91 -33.72 21.26
C ILE A 557 -4.14 -34.88 20.66
N ASP A 558 -4.81 -36.02 20.40
CA ASP A 558 -4.18 -37.20 19.82
C ASP A 558 -3.67 -36.88 18.40
N LYS A 559 -4.42 -36.13 17.62
CA LYS A 559 -3.96 -35.69 16.30
C LYS A 559 -2.67 -34.85 16.38
N ILE A 560 -2.56 -33.92 17.35
CA ILE A 560 -1.35 -33.11 17.53
C ILE A 560 -0.15 -33.99 17.91
N LYS A 561 -0.34 -34.92 18.85
CA LYS A 561 0.72 -35.82 19.31
C LYS A 561 1.25 -36.73 18.18
N ASP A 562 0.35 -37.27 17.36
CA ASP A 562 0.71 -38.14 16.22
C ASP A 562 1.47 -37.39 15.12
N MET A 563 1.18 -36.11 14.91
CA MET A 563 1.91 -35.26 13.96
C MET A 563 3.26 -34.78 14.49
N GLN A 564 3.66 -35.21 15.68
CA GLN A 564 4.93 -34.86 16.33
C GLN A 564 5.19 -33.34 16.40
N TYR A 565 4.12 -32.53 16.44
CA TYR A 565 4.15 -31.05 16.45
C TYR A 565 4.83 -30.39 15.24
N ASP A 566 5.65 -31.10 14.46
CA ASP A 566 6.40 -30.58 13.32
C ASP A 566 5.57 -30.56 12.03
N GLY A 567 4.54 -31.42 11.97
CA GLY A 567 3.65 -31.56 10.82
C GLY A 567 2.48 -30.56 10.76
N LEU A 568 2.39 -29.62 11.71
CA LEU A 568 1.26 -28.68 11.80
C LEU A 568 1.43 -27.49 10.85
N ILE A 569 1.60 -27.79 9.56
CA ILE A 569 1.73 -26.78 8.50
C ILE A 569 0.49 -26.84 7.60
N PHE A 570 -0.11 -25.68 7.33
CA PHE A 570 -1.38 -25.55 6.64
C PHE A 570 -1.28 -24.54 5.48
N SER A 571 -2.20 -24.73 4.52
CA SER A 571 -2.59 -23.74 3.52
C SER A 571 -4.08 -23.44 3.65
N VAL A 572 -4.53 -22.29 3.17
CA VAL A 572 -5.96 -21.97 3.10
C VAL A 572 -6.46 -22.21 1.69
N SER A 573 -7.46 -23.08 1.56
CA SER A 573 -8.18 -23.36 0.31
C SER A 573 -9.55 -22.68 0.30
N GLU A 574 -10.34 -22.93 -0.74
CA GLU A 574 -11.76 -22.53 -0.80
C GLU A 574 -12.63 -23.24 0.25
N ASN A 575 -12.21 -24.42 0.70
CA ASN A 575 -12.93 -25.23 1.69
C ASN A 575 -12.34 -25.10 3.13
N GLY A 576 -11.51 -24.10 3.38
CA GLY A 576 -10.88 -23.86 4.68
C GLY A 576 -9.42 -24.31 4.75
N TYR A 577 -8.94 -24.63 5.96
CA TYR A 577 -7.55 -25.01 6.18
C TYR A 577 -7.28 -26.44 5.69
N ILE A 578 -6.19 -26.63 4.99
CA ILE A 578 -5.71 -27.94 4.52
C ILE A 578 -4.28 -28.15 5.02
N LEU A 579 -4.02 -29.34 5.59
CA LEU A 579 -2.68 -29.75 5.98
C LEU A 579 -1.79 -29.86 4.73
N SER A 580 -0.65 -29.17 4.71
CA SER A 580 0.22 -29.07 3.55
C SER A 580 1.67 -28.81 3.96
N LEU A 581 2.59 -29.70 3.59
CA LEU A 581 4.02 -29.53 3.89
C LEU A 581 4.63 -28.25 3.30
N ASN A 582 4.06 -27.75 2.19
CA ASN A 582 4.47 -26.52 1.54
C ASN A 582 3.55 -25.34 1.91
N GLY A 583 2.79 -25.47 2.98
CA GLY A 583 1.87 -24.42 3.44
C GLY A 583 2.60 -23.20 3.96
N ASN A 584 1.93 -22.07 3.89
CA ASN A 584 2.43 -20.79 4.39
C ASN A 584 2.01 -20.48 5.85
N ILE A 585 1.28 -21.38 6.50
CA ILE A 585 0.83 -21.24 7.90
C ILE A 585 1.44 -22.37 8.72
N ARG A 586 2.17 -22.04 9.76
CA ARG A 586 2.61 -23.01 10.79
C ARG A 586 1.87 -22.73 12.09
N LEU A 587 1.28 -23.77 12.65
CA LEU A 587 0.70 -23.76 13.98
C LEU A 587 1.73 -24.34 14.96
N THR A 588 1.96 -23.62 16.08
CA THR A 588 2.79 -24.11 17.17
C THR A 588 2.04 -24.00 18.49
N THR A 589 2.22 -25.01 19.32
CA THR A 589 1.61 -25.09 20.66
C THR A 589 2.55 -25.81 21.62
N GLN A 590 2.28 -25.79 22.91
CA GLN A 590 3.12 -26.41 23.93
C GLN A 590 3.38 -27.88 23.60
N LYS A 591 4.62 -28.29 23.78
CA LYS A 591 5.08 -29.67 23.72
C LYS A 591 5.72 -30.09 25.02
N GLU A 592 6.00 -31.37 25.17
CA GLU A 592 6.65 -31.87 26.36
C GLU A 592 8.08 -31.40 26.48
N GLU A 593 8.37 -30.65 27.54
CA GLU A 593 9.72 -30.21 27.91
C GLU A 593 9.97 -30.57 29.38
N ASN A 594 11.13 -31.15 29.70
CA ASN A 594 11.49 -31.60 31.03
C ASN A 594 10.47 -32.57 31.70
N GLY A 595 9.80 -33.42 30.89
CA GLY A 595 8.79 -34.35 31.38
C GLY A 595 7.44 -33.74 31.72
N TYR A 596 7.21 -32.48 31.32
CA TYR A 596 5.96 -31.76 31.52
C TYR A 596 5.45 -31.13 30.24
N CYS A 597 4.18 -31.31 29.94
CA CYS A 597 3.51 -30.62 28.85
C CYS A 597 2.54 -29.61 29.41
N ALA A 598 2.87 -28.34 29.21
CA ALA A 598 2.13 -27.23 29.78
C ALA A 598 0.80 -26.99 29.08
N ARG A 599 -0.16 -26.38 29.77
CA ARG A 599 -1.45 -26.00 29.24
C ARG A 599 -1.43 -24.64 28.55
N THR A 600 -0.67 -23.70 29.11
CA THR A 600 -0.57 -22.30 28.62
C THR A 600 0.90 -21.88 28.48
N PHE A 601 1.10 -20.73 27.83
CA PHE A 601 2.45 -20.14 27.70
C PHE A 601 3.08 -19.87 29.06
N GLU A 602 2.33 -19.26 29.99
CA GLU A 602 2.86 -18.91 31.29
C GLU A 602 3.28 -20.15 32.11
N ASP A 603 2.49 -21.23 32.01
CA ASP A 603 2.82 -22.51 32.66
C ASP A 603 4.08 -23.12 32.04
N SER A 604 4.23 -23.10 30.72
CA SER A 604 5.40 -23.58 30.01
C SER A 604 6.67 -22.81 30.39
N PHE A 605 6.59 -21.48 30.34
CA PHE A 605 7.71 -20.60 30.67
C PHE A 605 8.15 -20.78 32.13
N ALA A 606 7.20 -20.86 33.05
CA ALA A 606 7.47 -21.00 34.45
C ALA A 606 8.11 -22.36 34.79
N CYS A 607 7.61 -23.44 34.20
CA CYS A 607 8.20 -24.78 34.38
C CYS A 607 9.65 -24.84 33.89
N LEU A 608 9.91 -24.29 32.70
CA LEU A 608 11.23 -24.28 32.10
C LEU A 608 12.25 -23.42 32.83
N ASN A 609 11.78 -22.33 33.50
CA ASN A 609 12.59 -21.31 34.15
C ASN A 609 12.37 -21.24 35.64
N LYS A 610 11.94 -22.32 36.31
CA LYS A 610 11.57 -22.35 37.72
C LYS A 610 12.65 -21.74 38.64
N ASP A 611 13.89 -22.24 38.53
CA ASP A 611 15.00 -21.76 39.37
C ASP A 611 15.34 -20.31 39.12
N TRP A 612 15.30 -19.89 37.86
CA TRP A 612 15.53 -18.50 37.48
C TRP A 612 14.44 -17.57 38.05
N ILE A 613 13.16 -17.91 37.92
CA ILE A 613 12.04 -17.15 38.48
C ILE A 613 12.19 -17.03 40.01
N MET A 614 12.52 -18.10 40.69
CA MET A 614 12.73 -18.08 42.15
C MET A 614 13.89 -17.17 42.54
N SER A 615 15.01 -17.20 41.83
CA SER A 615 16.15 -16.31 42.06
C SER A 615 15.80 -14.83 41.88
N GLN A 616 15.01 -14.51 40.87
CA GLN A 616 14.59 -13.13 40.60
C GLN A 616 13.49 -12.66 41.56
N TYR A 617 12.60 -13.54 41.97
CA TYR A 617 11.54 -13.23 42.90
C TYR A 617 12.08 -12.77 44.27
N ASN A 618 13.13 -13.40 44.77
CA ASN A 618 13.81 -13.01 45.99
C ASN A 618 14.46 -11.60 45.91
N SER A 619 14.63 -11.05 44.69
CA SER A 619 15.18 -9.72 44.43
C SER A 619 14.11 -8.61 44.28
N GLU A 620 12.86 -8.89 44.64
CA GLU A 620 11.69 -7.98 44.52
C GLU A 620 11.35 -7.53 43.09
N LYS A 621 11.99 -8.11 42.07
CA LYS A 621 11.80 -7.69 40.65
C LYS A 621 10.44 -8.09 40.07
N PHE A 622 9.76 -9.06 40.72
CA PHE A 622 8.43 -9.53 40.31
C PHE A 622 7.30 -9.12 41.27
N ALA A 623 7.56 -8.17 42.18
CA ALA A 623 6.63 -7.83 43.29
C ALA A 623 5.27 -7.31 42.80
N ASN A 624 5.21 -6.68 41.59
CA ASN A 624 4.00 -6.07 41.05
C ASN A 624 3.19 -6.99 40.13
N SER A 625 3.81 -8.00 39.53
CA SER A 625 3.19 -8.89 38.56
C SER A 625 2.62 -10.17 39.16
N VAL A 626 2.99 -10.53 40.41
CA VAL A 626 2.59 -11.78 41.06
C VAL A 626 1.61 -11.54 42.22
N LYS A 627 0.61 -12.42 42.36
CA LYS A 627 -0.42 -12.37 43.39
C LYS A 627 0.05 -12.92 44.74
N LYS A 628 0.91 -13.94 44.72
CA LYS A 628 1.37 -14.70 45.86
C LYS A 628 2.87 -14.92 45.75
N LYS A 629 3.51 -15.10 46.91
CA LYS A 629 4.92 -15.43 46.98
C LYS A 629 5.20 -16.77 46.27
N ILE A 630 6.21 -16.78 45.41
CA ILE A 630 6.72 -17.97 44.75
C ILE A 630 7.94 -18.43 45.56
N ASP A 631 7.95 -19.65 46.02
CA ASP A 631 9.03 -20.27 46.78
C ASP A 631 9.23 -21.75 46.37
N ASN A 632 10.18 -22.44 47.02
CA ASN A 632 10.53 -23.81 46.65
C ASN A 632 9.35 -24.80 46.81
N SER A 633 8.33 -24.47 47.63
CA SER A 633 7.12 -25.27 47.78
C SER A 633 6.05 -24.99 46.73
N THR A 634 6.26 -24.01 45.86
CA THR A 634 5.31 -23.65 44.82
C THR A 634 5.31 -24.71 43.73
N ASP A 635 4.16 -25.35 43.54
CA ASP A 635 3.96 -26.25 42.40
C ASP A 635 3.73 -25.43 41.12
N ILE A 636 4.57 -25.72 40.15
CA ILE A 636 4.39 -25.18 38.80
C ILE A 636 3.63 -26.23 37.98
N ASP A 637 2.32 -26.05 37.99
CA ASP A 637 1.37 -26.92 37.29
C ASP A 637 0.57 -26.16 36.25
N PHE A 638 -0.43 -26.81 35.67
CA PHE A 638 -1.33 -26.22 34.66
C PHE A 638 -2.15 -25.00 35.13
N ASN A 639 -2.09 -24.64 36.41
CA ASN A 639 -2.77 -23.48 36.98
C ASN A 639 -1.83 -22.36 37.40
N PHE A 640 -0.53 -22.47 37.15
CA PHE A 640 0.46 -21.50 37.62
C PHE A 640 0.10 -20.07 37.17
N GLY A 641 -0.17 -19.83 35.91
CA GLY A 641 -0.54 -18.54 35.38
C GLY A 641 -1.76 -17.95 36.10
N LYS A 642 -2.82 -18.74 36.26
CA LYS A 642 -4.06 -18.33 36.92
C LYS A 642 -3.88 -18.12 38.44
N ALA A 643 -3.10 -18.95 39.09
CA ALA A 643 -2.92 -18.93 40.55
C ALA A 643 -1.97 -17.83 41.03
N TYR A 644 -0.90 -17.57 40.29
CA TYR A 644 0.19 -16.71 40.74
C TYR A 644 0.32 -15.40 39.98
N ILE A 645 0.01 -15.34 38.69
CA ILE A 645 0.16 -14.13 37.87
C ILE A 645 -1.03 -13.19 38.07
N LYS A 646 -0.75 -11.94 38.46
CA LYS A 646 -1.75 -10.88 38.65
C LYS A 646 -2.05 -10.16 37.36
N SER A 647 -1.02 -9.88 36.58
CA SER A 647 -1.08 -9.18 35.29
C SER A 647 -0.12 -9.84 34.34
N LYS A 648 -0.65 -10.36 33.21
CA LYS A 648 0.12 -11.03 32.17
C LYS A 648 1.13 -10.08 31.51
N ALA A 649 0.70 -8.86 31.17
CA ALA A 649 1.57 -7.85 30.58
C ALA A 649 2.71 -7.43 31.50
N MET A 650 2.42 -7.19 32.78
CA MET A 650 3.47 -6.86 33.75
C MET A 650 4.44 -8.02 33.99
N PHE A 651 3.96 -9.26 33.98
CA PHE A 651 4.81 -10.45 34.08
C PHE A 651 5.80 -10.53 32.92
N ALA A 652 5.34 -10.27 31.69
CA ALA A 652 6.20 -10.20 30.50
C ALA A 652 7.27 -9.11 30.61
N ILE A 653 6.90 -7.92 31.08
CA ILE A 653 7.84 -6.79 31.27
C ILE A 653 8.86 -7.13 32.36
N ASP A 654 8.43 -7.75 33.49
CA ASP A 654 9.32 -8.15 34.56
C ASP A 654 10.32 -9.22 34.12
N ILE A 655 9.92 -10.16 33.23
CA ILE A 655 10.83 -11.13 32.61
C ILE A 655 11.93 -10.43 31.84
N ILE A 656 11.59 -9.50 30.93
CA ILE A 656 12.56 -8.75 30.13
C ILE A 656 13.53 -7.99 31.04
N ASN A 657 13.03 -7.19 31.97
CA ASN A 657 13.82 -6.37 32.88
C ASN A 657 14.75 -7.21 33.76
N ALA A 658 14.28 -8.36 34.23
CA ALA A 658 15.06 -9.25 35.07
C ALA A 658 16.15 -9.97 34.27
N ASN A 659 15.85 -10.41 33.04
CA ASN A 659 16.82 -11.11 32.21
C ASN A 659 17.95 -10.20 31.71
N GLU A 660 17.66 -8.94 31.39
CA GLU A 660 18.70 -7.96 31.00
C GLU A 660 19.72 -7.65 32.11
N LYS A 661 19.30 -7.84 33.37
CA LYS A 661 20.12 -7.58 34.56
C LYS A 661 20.68 -8.86 35.18
N SER A 662 20.44 -10.02 34.61
CA SER A 662 20.83 -11.33 35.14
C SER A 662 22.07 -11.85 34.39
N GLU A 663 22.94 -12.53 35.15
CA GLU A 663 24.04 -13.30 34.56
C GLU A 663 23.55 -14.63 33.93
N GLN A 664 22.36 -15.09 34.29
CA GLN A 664 21.74 -16.29 33.77
C GLN A 664 20.67 -15.91 32.76
N ASN A 665 20.76 -16.44 31.56
CA ASN A 665 19.76 -16.23 30.52
C ASN A 665 18.55 -17.14 30.72
N ILE A 666 17.35 -16.59 30.44
CA ILE A 666 16.11 -17.38 30.36
C ILE A 666 16.18 -18.40 29.25
N LYS A 667 15.47 -19.50 29.43
CA LYS A 667 15.21 -20.49 28.39
C LYS A 667 13.88 -20.17 27.72
N VAL A 668 13.89 -20.00 26.42
CA VAL A 668 12.67 -19.82 25.61
C VAL A 668 12.07 -21.19 25.35
N PRO A 669 10.73 -21.39 25.52
CA PRO A 669 10.09 -22.67 25.19
C PRO A 669 10.40 -23.12 23.77
N GLU A 670 10.68 -24.41 23.62
CA GLU A 670 11.20 -24.97 22.35
C GLU A 670 10.21 -24.79 21.20
N TYR A 671 8.91 -24.98 21.45
CA TYR A 671 7.88 -24.80 20.41
C TYR A 671 7.86 -23.37 19.84
N ILE A 672 8.16 -22.34 20.64
CA ILE A 672 8.31 -20.95 20.18
C ILE A 672 9.57 -20.81 19.34
N MET A 673 10.72 -21.30 19.84
CA MET A 673 11.99 -21.19 19.11
C MET A 673 11.95 -21.92 17.76
N GLU A 674 11.30 -23.07 17.67
CA GLU A 674 11.09 -23.79 16.41
C GLU A 674 10.18 -23.00 15.45
N GLY A 675 9.11 -22.41 15.98
CA GLY A 675 8.25 -21.51 15.23
C GLY A 675 9.03 -20.32 14.66
N LEU A 676 9.84 -19.66 15.49
CA LEU A 676 10.69 -18.54 15.09
C LEU A 676 11.73 -18.94 14.03
N LYS A 677 12.38 -20.10 14.18
CA LYS A 677 13.30 -20.64 13.18
C LYS A 677 12.59 -20.96 11.85
N TRP A 678 11.35 -21.45 11.90
CA TRP A 678 10.59 -21.74 10.70
C TRP A 678 10.17 -20.45 9.96
N ILE A 679 9.69 -19.46 10.70
CA ILE A 679 9.25 -18.19 10.07
C ILE A 679 10.44 -17.38 9.57
N ALA A 680 11.63 -17.52 10.16
CA ALA A 680 12.85 -16.87 9.68
C ALA A 680 13.26 -17.33 8.27
N LYS A 681 12.93 -18.57 7.88
CA LYS A 681 13.21 -19.09 6.52
C LYS A 681 12.36 -18.37 5.47
N GLU A 682 12.86 -18.36 4.22
CA GLU A 682 12.07 -17.84 3.08
C GLU A 682 10.84 -18.67 2.80
#